data_e3231338994cd9430e7b5a5c6cc24078
#
_entry.id   e3231338994cd9430e7b5a5c6cc24078
#
_cell.length_a   1.000
_cell.length_b   1.000
_cell.length_c   1.000
_cell.angle_alpha   90.00
_cell.angle_beta   90.00
_cell.angle_gamma   90.00
#
_symmetry.space_group_name_H-M   'P 1'
#
loop_
_entity.id
_entity.type
_entity.pdbx_description
1 polymer ?
#
loop_
_entity_poly.entity_id
_entity_poly.type
_entity_poly.pdbx_seq_one_letter_code
_entity_poly.pdbx_strand_id
1 'polypeptide(L)'
;MNRLFNLPISRPKLLLLAVSTVLCSTTLRAEGLLEETVLADMDWQPMRAIPLSEQDLACRQCGGRYTDPLASADLSQSPTEAELEVYADDTEVTESELLFKGNVSLKQGYRQVTADRVTADRERETATATGNVVFREPGILIRGSRIDYDSQSEEAVVHDARYVIHDRRMVGAADQLKRYGSGKMAIDDGRMTYCSPEDPDWVLHADTIEIDPDSGDAQAWGAKLEVADVPIMYLPWIRFPVDSRRKTGLLFPDIGSDTRGGIDITAPVYFNLAPNYDLLYRPRYIQERGFLHQGKYRWLSDHVGYWELDGGWIGDDSKYEDEFPRDDGSRWLVGAKHNGSFGDHWQTRINYTRVSDTEYLRDLNNSNLSAQRETALQQLARLAWMNDQWRVTLDFEQFQSIAEDIAEDYRKLPQMTARWTGDREWMGLTPIFLSQLSHFDSDSERVTGQRLYNEFGLTKPMNWTAGFFQPTLKYRSVNYELDRPFTDIETSPSAGALMASVDGGLIFERQTSLFGQSMTQTLEPRVYYLYSEFEEQAFQPDFDSAELTFSYGQLFRDTRFSGNDRLDDANQLSVGVTSRYFDNETGEEKLSASLGQIYYFRDRAVRLNTFDPVLAENTSPLAGEFSWSPSQKWKFRASALYDTNDNTFDAASAQATYFPWSGAVLSAGYTLREPPPSLLERPVTEQANVSAYVPITDDWSLFGALEYSLEGSTAVEDMVGFEYDNCCWRIRILYMRYIDTKRGEIPDFKDPNLNRENAIQVQFLLKGMGGFGGRVDNLLSDMIRGFGER
;
A
#
# COMPACT_ATOMS: atom_id res chain seq x y z
N MET A 1 -27.13 35.88 -8.67
CA MET A 1 -26.34 36.43 -7.54
C MET A 1 -27.27 36.57 -6.36
N ASN A 2 -26.88 36.10 -5.17
CA ASN A 2 -27.65 36.01 -3.92
C ASN A 2 -28.68 34.88 -3.83
N ARG A 3 -28.17 33.69 -3.51
CA ARG A 3 -28.78 32.66 -2.65
C ARG A 3 -27.76 31.58 -2.39
N LEU A 4 -26.93 31.77 -1.38
CA LEU A 4 -26.13 30.75 -0.74
C LEU A 4 -26.24 30.95 0.77
N PHE A 5 -26.39 29.84 1.50
CA PHE A 5 -26.49 29.71 2.97
C PHE A 5 -27.89 29.86 3.58
N ASN A 6 -28.62 28.75 3.60
CA ASN A 6 -29.52 28.37 4.67
C ASN A 6 -29.48 26.83 4.79
N LEU A 7 -28.60 26.32 5.62
CA LEU A 7 -28.60 24.92 6.10
C LEU A 7 -29.20 24.89 7.51
N PRO A 8 -30.17 24.03 7.78
CA PRO A 8 -30.67 23.83 9.13
C PRO A 8 -29.67 22.97 9.92
N ILE A 9 -28.96 23.58 10.86
CA ILE A 9 -28.12 22.89 11.83
C ILE A 9 -29.02 22.23 12.87
N SER A 10 -29.22 20.94 12.77
CA SER A 10 -29.69 20.11 13.87
C SER A 10 -28.52 19.82 14.81
N ARG A 11 -28.63 20.23 16.06
CA ARG A 11 -27.62 20.22 17.10
C ARG A 11 -27.29 18.81 17.58
N PRO A 12 -26.04 18.39 17.56
CA PRO A 12 -25.51 17.51 18.59
C PRO A 12 -24.71 18.38 19.60
N LYS A 13 -25.36 18.80 20.63
CA LYS A 13 -24.71 19.37 21.81
C LYS A 13 -24.22 18.18 22.62
N LEU A 14 -22.94 17.91 22.71
CA LEU A 14 -22.19 17.42 23.88
C LEU A 14 -20.73 17.00 23.61
N LEU A 15 -20.32 16.78 22.38
CA LEU A 15 -18.92 16.41 22.13
C LEU A 15 -17.98 17.59 21.81
N LEU A 16 -18.52 18.75 21.47
CA LEU A 16 -17.71 19.94 21.17
C LEU A 16 -17.22 20.70 22.41
N LEU A 17 -17.77 20.39 23.60
CA LEU A 17 -17.33 21.05 24.83
C LEU A 17 -16.08 20.42 25.47
N ALA A 18 -15.73 19.19 25.14
CA ALA A 18 -14.52 18.53 25.66
C ALA A 18 -13.26 18.90 24.86
N VAL A 19 -13.41 19.23 23.57
CA VAL A 19 -12.27 19.60 22.70
C VAL A 19 -11.97 21.11 22.77
N SER A 20 -12.98 21.95 23.00
CA SER A 20 -12.76 23.39 23.07
C SER A 20 -12.21 23.89 24.41
N THR A 21 -12.23 23.10 25.49
CA THR A 21 -11.59 23.43 26.75
C THR A 21 -10.11 23.05 26.84
N VAL A 22 -9.61 22.22 25.94
CA VAL A 22 -8.19 21.89 25.88
C VAL A 22 -7.40 22.88 24.98
N LEU A 23 -8.08 23.61 24.11
CA LEU A 23 -7.42 24.55 23.16
C LEU A 23 -7.32 26.00 23.68
N CYS A 24 -7.77 26.31 24.88
CA CYS A 24 -7.69 27.64 25.39
C CYS A 24 -7.38 27.64 26.89
N SER A 25 -6.16 27.28 27.25
CA SER A 25 -5.60 27.70 28.51
C SER A 25 -4.09 27.50 28.53
N THR A 26 -3.41 28.60 28.67
CA THR A 26 -2.13 28.79 29.33
C THR A 26 -1.01 27.85 28.91
N THR A 27 0.03 28.43 28.41
CA THR A 27 1.39 27.93 28.41
C THR A 27 1.79 27.39 29.79
N LEU A 28 1.34 26.18 30.13
CA LEU A 28 2.02 25.33 31.08
C LEU A 28 3.20 24.76 30.27
N ARG A 29 4.36 25.39 30.38
CA ARG A 29 5.61 24.82 29.93
C ARG A 29 5.88 23.62 30.82
N ALA A 30 5.94 22.42 30.25
CA ALA A 30 6.57 21.28 30.88
C ALA A 30 7.97 21.68 31.33
N GLU A 31 8.40 21.35 32.53
CA GLU A 31 9.80 21.46 32.90
C GLU A 31 10.59 20.55 31.96
N GLY A 32 11.50 21.13 31.15
CA GLY A 32 12.33 20.42 30.23
C GLY A 32 13.04 19.26 30.94
N LEU A 33 13.18 18.12 30.31
CA LEU A 33 13.89 16.97 30.86
C LEU A 33 15.32 17.30 31.30
N LEU A 34 15.90 18.34 30.71
CA LEU A 34 17.26 18.83 30.95
C LEU A 34 17.28 20.35 30.89
N GLU A 35 18.05 20.98 31.79
CA GLU A 35 18.30 22.42 31.74
C GLU A 35 19.06 22.81 30.46
N GLU A 36 18.82 24.00 29.91
CA GLU A 36 19.39 24.50 28.66
C GLU A 36 20.93 24.43 28.62
N THR A 37 21.60 24.63 29.74
CA THR A 37 23.06 24.51 29.88
C THR A 37 23.59 23.07 29.72
N VAL A 38 22.73 22.07 29.94
CA VAL A 38 23.06 20.66 29.89
C VAL A 38 22.87 20.08 28.48
N LEU A 39 22.03 20.70 27.65
CA LEU A 39 21.65 20.21 26.33
C LEU A 39 22.82 20.17 25.35
N ALA A 40 23.67 21.20 25.33
CA ALA A 40 24.86 21.21 24.50
C ALA A 40 25.83 20.08 24.86
N ASP A 41 25.90 19.77 26.17
CA ASP A 41 26.71 18.67 26.68
C ASP A 41 26.15 17.28 26.35
N MET A 42 24.86 17.21 25.94
CA MET A 42 24.18 16.01 25.46
C MET A 42 24.13 15.89 23.94
N ASP A 43 25.07 16.52 23.24
CA ASP A 43 25.19 16.51 21.78
C ASP A 43 23.98 17.11 21.03
N TRP A 44 23.17 17.92 21.70
CA TRP A 44 22.04 18.62 21.11
C TRP A 44 22.50 19.91 20.42
N GLN A 45 22.18 20.06 19.14
CA GLN A 45 22.37 21.28 18.37
C GLN A 45 21.02 21.95 18.16
N PRO A 46 20.74 23.08 18.80
CA PRO A 46 19.51 23.81 18.55
C PRO A 46 19.47 24.35 17.12
N MET A 47 18.30 24.47 16.52
CA MET A 47 18.10 24.88 15.13
C MET A 47 18.84 26.17 14.78
N ARG A 48 18.92 27.13 15.70
CA ARG A 48 19.66 28.40 15.53
C ARG A 48 21.18 28.23 15.28
N ALA A 49 21.73 27.10 15.69
CA ALA A 49 23.16 26.76 15.49
C ALA A 49 23.42 25.97 14.20
N ILE A 50 22.36 25.55 13.48
CA ILE A 50 22.43 24.74 12.28
C ILE A 50 22.29 25.63 11.04
N PRO A 51 23.16 25.52 10.03
CA PRO A 51 23.03 26.28 8.80
C PRO A 51 21.68 26.01 8.10
N LEU A 52 21.05 27.01 7.51
CA LEU A 52 19.75 26.91 6.84
C LEU A 52 19.72 25.81 5.75
N SER A 53 20.85 25.60 5.08
CA SER A 53 20.97 24.55 4.06
C SER A 53 20.94 23.12 4.60
N GLU A 54 21.13 22.94 5.91
CA GLU A 54 21.18 21.65 6.60
C GLU A 54 19.94 21.39 7.48
N GLN A 55 19.02 22.36 7.55
CA GLN A 55 17.77 22.25 8.31
C GLN A 55 16.75 21.47 7.51
N ASP A 56 16.71 20.16 7.70
CA ASP A 56 15.64 19.31 7.19
C ASP A 56 14.32 19.52 7.96
N LEU A 57 13.23 18.91 7.46
CA LEU A 57 11.90 19.02 8.10
C LEU A 57 11.92 18.51 9.55
N ALA A 58 12.58 17.40 9.80
CA ALA A 58 12.66 16.82 11.14
C ALA A 58 13.42 17.73 12.12
N CYS A 59 14.49 18.39 11.66
CA CYS A 59 15.20 19.38 12.46
C CYS A 59 14.33 20.59 12.79
N ARG A 60 13.56 21.11 11.82
CA ARG A 60 12.63 22.23 12.04
C ARG A 60 11.50 21.86 13.03
N GLN A 61 10.89 20.70 12.87
CA GLN A 61 9.84 20.20 13.77
C GLN A 61 10.35 19.98 15.20
N CYS A 62 11.60 19.51 15.36
CA CYS A 62 12.18 19.25 16.68
C CYS A 62 12.91 20.44 17.32
N GLY A 63 13.05 21.55 16.60
CA GLY A 63 13.80 22.71 17.10
C GLY A 63 15.33 22.49 17.14
N GLY A 64 15.83 21.38 16.61
CA GLY A 64 17.24 21.01 16.59
C GLY A 64 17.49 19.55 16.23
N ARG A 65 18.74 19.10 16.34
CA ARG A 65 19.14 17.72 16.12
C ARG A 65 20.21 17.25 17.08
N TYR A 66 20.31 15.95 17.31
CA TYR A 66 21.47 15.35 17.94
C TYR A 66 22.57 15.12 16.88
N THR A 67 23.82 15.38 17.26
CA THR A 67 25.00 15.15 16.40
C THR A 67 25.96 14.24 17.13
N ASP A 68 26.11 12.99 16.65
CA ASP A 68 27.08 12.06 17.20
C ASP A 68 28.52 12.42 16.73
N PRO A 69 29.42 12.83 17.61
CA PRO A 69 30.82 13.09 17.26
C PRO A 69 31.57 11.86 16.75
N LEU A 70 31.10 10.65 17.11
CA LEU A 70 31.70 9.37 16.76
C LEU A 70 31.00 8.68 15.57
N ALA A 71 30.07 9.33 14.85
CA ALA A 71 29.35 8.75 13.74
C ALA A 71 30.26 8.20 12.61
N SER A 72 31.49 8.74 12.47
CA SER A 72 32.48 8.29 11.48
C SER A 72 33.63 7.48 12.10
N ALA A 73 33.48 6.98 13.34
CA ALA A 73 34.52 6.20 13.99
C ALA A 73 34.76 4.86 13.25
N ASP A 74 35.98 4.43 13.22
CA ASP A 74 36.37 3.12 12.68
C ASP A 74 35.92 1.98 13.64
N LEU A 75 34.95 1.19 13.20
CA LEU A 75 34.39 0.07 13.95
C LEU A 75 35.10 -1.27 13.67
N SER A 76 36.14 -1.26 12.85
CA SER A 76 36.83 -2.49 12.43
C SER A 76 37.57 -3.18 13.59
N GLN A 77 37.91 -2.43 14.64
CA GLN A 77 38.61 -2.92 15.81
C GLN A 77 37.67 -2.96 17.03
N SER A 78 37.40 -4.15 17.55
CA SER A 78 36.60 -4.30 18.77
C SER A 78 37.30 -3.62 19.96
N PRO A 79 36.59 -2.89 20.83
CA PRO A 79 37.19 -2.32 22.05
C PRO A 79 37.87 -3.33 22.93
N THR A 80 37.36 -4.58 22.99
CA THR A 80 37.97 -5.68 23.78
C THR A 80 39.33 -6.16 23.26
N GLU A 81 39.64 -5.87 21.99
CA GLU A 81 40.91 -6.21 21.35
C GLU A 81 41.88 -5.04 21.31
N ALA A 82 41.43 -3.84 21.61
CA ALA A 82 42.22 -2.63 21.59
C ALA A 82 42.93 -2.40 22.93
N GLU A 83 44.12 -1.81 22.87
CA GLU A 83 44.86 -1.39 24.07
C GLU A 83 44.11 -0.24 24.78
N LEU A 84 44.14 -0.25 26.11
CA LEU A 84 43.59 0.83 26.92
C LEU A 84 44.59 1.97 27.01
N GLU A 85 44.26 3.13 26.47
CA GLU A 85 45.01 4.37 26.58
C GLU A 85 44.44 5.21 27.72
N VAL A 86 45.33 5.70 28.61
CA VAL A 86 44.95 6.55 29.76
C VAL A 86 45.73 7.84 29.71
N TYR A 87 45.01 8.96 29.79
CA TYR A 87 45.56 10.33 29.90
C TYR A 87 45.03 10.98 31.18
N ALA A 88 45.85 11.64 31.95
CA ALA A 88 45.47 12.39 33.13
C ALA A 88 46.51 13.48 33.41
N ASP A 89 46.12 14.55 34.13
CA ASP A 89 47.01 15.65 34.50
C ASP A 89 47.99 15.21 35.59
N ASP A 90 47.51 14.33 36.52
CA ASP A 90 48.29 13.79 37.63
C ASP A 90 47.98 12.31 37.83
N THR A 91 49.05 11.51 38.19
CA THR A 91 48.89 10.08 38.38
C THR A 91 49.66 9.61 39.64
N GLU A 92 48.95 9.04 40.59
CA GLU A 92 49.49 8.41 41.76
C GLU A 92 49.37 6.90 41.66
N VAL A 93 50.47 6.15 41.86
CA VAL A 93 50.48 4.70 41.75
C VAL A 93 51.02 4.14 43.06
N THR A 94 50.20 3.28 43.71
CA THR A 94 50.58 2.49 44.85
C THR A 94 50.55 0.98 44.50
N GLU A 95 50.94 0.10 45.42
CA GLU A 95 50.88 -1.35 45.19
C GLU A 95 49.42 -1.84 44.95
N SER A 96 48.45 -1.25 45.67
CA SER A 96 47.03 -1.66 45.66
C SER A 96 46.14 -0.74 44.81
N GLU A 97 46.55 0.52 44.52
CA GLU A 97 45.66 1.52 43.95
C GLU A 97 46.34 2.37 42.86
N LEU A 98 45.61 2.64 41.79
CA LEU A 98 45.94 3.59 40.76
C LEU A 98 44.98 4.78 40.86
N LEU A 99 45.49 5.99 40.98
CA LEU A 99 44.72 7.18 41.10
C LEU A 99 45.13 8.17 39.98
N PHE A 100 44.18 8.49 39.11
CA PHE A 100 44.27 9.50 38.03
C PHE A 100 43.47 10.71 38.41
N LYS A 101 44.04 11.92 38.25
CA LYS A 101 43.36 13.18 38.62
C LYS A 101 43.51 14.19 37.50
N GLY A 102 42.46 14.98 37.29
CA GLY A 102 42.41 16.09 36.35
C GLY A 102 42.31 15.64 34.90
N ASN A 103 41.27 16.06 34.23
CA ASN A 103 40.98 15.76 32.80
C ASN A 103 41.24 14.31 32.38
N VAL A 104 40.84 13.33 33.21
CA VAL A 104 41.12 11.94 32.96
C VAL A 104 40.35 11.47 31.70
N SER A 105 41.07 10.87 30.75
CA SER A 105 40.51 10.27 29.55
C SER A 105 41.01 8.86 29.41
N LEU A 106 40.05 7.90 29.39
CA LEU A 106 40.28 6.47 29.14
C LEU A 106 39.70 6.19 27.72
N LYS A 107 40.57 5.67 26.83
CA LYS A 107 40.17 5.31 25.48
C LYS A 107 40.54 3.86 25.19
N GLN A 108 39.59 3.07 24.67
CA GLN A 108 39.80 1.71 24.24
C GLN A 108 39.06 1.44 22.93
N GLY A 109 39.82 1.46 21.83
CA GLY A 109 39.24 1.44 20.50
C GLY A 109 38.34 2.69 20.26
N TYR A 110 37.06 2.48 19.92
CA TYR A 110 36.06 3.54 19.74
C TYR A 110 35.34 3.94 21.05
N ARG A 111 35.55 3.24 22.17
CA ARG A 111 35.02 3.61 23.49
C ARG A 111 35.86 4.66 24.17
N GLN A 112 35.20 5.61 24.81
CA GLN A 112 35.84 6.67 25.56
C GLN A 112 35.10 6.94 26.85
N VAL A 113 35.86 7.05 27.95
CA VAL A 113 35.38 7.52 29.27
C VAL A 113 36.21 8.73 29.67
N THR A 114 35.54 9.84 30.06
CA THR A 114 36.22 11.00 30.65
C THR A 114 35.65 11.28 32.04
N ALA A 115 36.50 11.78 32.97
CA ALA A 115 36.11 12.09 34.33
C ALA A 115 37.11 13.08 34.97
N ASP A 116 36.75 13.69 36.08
CA ASP A 116 37.67 14.53 36.85
C ASP A 116 38.69 13.68 37.64
N ARG A 117 38.25 12.49 38.06
CA ARG A 117 39.07 11.55 38.83
C ARG A 117 38.68 10.09 38.52
N VAL A 118 39.71 9.25 38.41
CA VAL A 118 39.52 7.77 38.30
C VAL A 118 40.43 7.09 39.35
N THR A 119 39.80 6.20 40.12
CA THR A 119 40.51 5.37 41.10
C THR A 119 40.35 3.91 40.70
N ALA A 120 41.41 3.13 40.58
CA ALA A 120 41.36 1.70 40.31
C ALA A 120 42.03 0.94 41.44
N ASP A 121 41.29 0.03 42.07
CA ASP A 121 41.74 -0.90 43.09
C ASP A 121 42.21 -2.20 42.42
N ARG A 122 43.51 -2.51 42.51
CA ARG A 122 44.14 -3.65 41.87
C ARG A 122 43.83 -4.97 42.55
N GLU A 123 43.57 -4.93 43.87
CA GLU A 123 43.29 -6.16 44.65
C GLU A 123 41.84 -6.59 44.46
N ARG A 124 40.94 -5.62 44.33
CA ARG A 124 39.49 -5.86 44.14
C ARG A 124 39.11 -5.91 42.69
N GLU A 125 39.99 -5.52 41.78
CA GLU A 125 39.75 -5.38 40.35
C GLU A 125 38.58 -4.47 40.04
N THR A 126 38.40 -3.39 40.81
CA THR A 126 37.34 -2.39 40.63
C THR A 126 37.87 -1.01 40.23
N ALA A 127 37.10 -0.25 39.49
CA ALA A 127 37.44 1.10 39.16
C ALA A 127 36.23 2.02 39.41
N THR A 128 36.53 3.23 39.92
CA THR A 128 35.50 4.28 40.14
C THR A 128 35.94 5.55 39.46
N ALA A 129 35.09 6.07 38.55
CA ALA A 129 35.23 7.37 37.95
C ALA A 129 34.27 8.36 38.62
N THR A 130 34.72 9.55 38.95
CA THR A 130 33.90 10.58 39.64
C THR A 130 34.14 11.97 39.04
N GLY A 131 33.10 12.79 39.08
CA GLY A 131 33.14 14.17 38.61
C GLY A 131 33.04 14.24 37.09
N ASN A 132 32.02 14.90 36.58
CA ASN A 132 31.75 15.10 35.13
C ASN A 132 32.00 13.87 34.28
N VAL A 133 31.49 12.72 34.73
CA VAL A 133 31.75 11.44 34.04
C VAL A 133 30.97 11.38 32.72
N VAL A 134 31.67 11.10 31.62
CA VAL A 134 31.11 10.93 30.29
C VAL A 134 31.60 9.62 29.69
N PHE A 135 30.66 8.78 29.30
CA PHE A 135 30.91 7.58 28.50
C PHE A 135 30.39 7.81 27.08
N ARG A 136 31.21 7.49 26.08
CA ARG A 136 30.85 7.56 24.65
C ARG A 136 31.22 6.29 23.92
N GLU A 137 30.33 5.85 23.06
CA GLU A 137 30.58 4.93 21.95
C GLU A 137 29.70 5.36 20.76
N PRO A 138 30.00 4.95 19.51
CA PRO A 138 29.20 5.32 18.33
C PRO A 138 27.72 5.07 18.55
N GLY A 139 26.91 6.11 18.39
CA GLY A 139 25.47 6.09 18.60
C GLY A 139 25.00 6.28 20.04
N ILE A 140 25.90 6.29 21.05
CA ILE A 140 25.52 6.36 22.47
C ILE A 140 26.37 7.38 23.22
N LEU A 141 25.71 8.21 23.99
CA LEU A 141 26.29 9.10 25.01
C LEU A 141 25.63 8.83 26.35
N ILE A 142 26.43 8.63 27.42
CA ILE A 142 25.97 8.52 28.80
C ILE A 142 26.79 9.50 29.65
N ARG A 143 26.13 10.29 30.49
CA ARG A 143 26.75 11.14 31.51
C ARG A 143 26.26 10.73 32.90
N GLY A 144 27.09 10.91 33.90
CA GLY A 144 26.74 10.62 35.28
C GLY A 144 27.60 11.39 36.26
N SER A 145 27.22 11.38 37.54
CA SER A 145 28.04 11.90 38.63
C SER A 145 29.18 10.95 39.01
N ARG A 146 28.95 9.65 38.81
CA ARG A 146 29.88 8.57 39.15
C ARG A 146 29.63 7.34 38.29
N ILE A 147 30.71 6.62 37.92
CA ILE A 147 30.68 5.28 37.34
C ILE A 147 31.48 4.38 38.24
N ASP A 148 30.85 3.28 38.71
CA ASP A 148 31.52 2.15 39.36
C ASP A 148 31.62 1.00 38.37
N TYR A 149 32.81 0.44 38.20
CA TYR A 149 33.09 -0.68 37.31
C TYR A 149 33.78 -1.82 38.09
N ASP A 150 33.25 -3.01 37.93
CA ASP A 150 33.86 -4.26 38.44
C ASP A 150 34.32 -5.10 37.25
N SER A 151 35.62 -5.36 37.16
CA SER A 151 36.17 -6.07 36.00
C SER A 151 35.99 -7.59 36.11
N GLN A 152 35.76 -8.17 37.31
CA GLN A 152 35.50 -9.60 37.48
C GLN A 152 34.10 -9.96 36.99
N SER A 153 33.10 -9.15 37.33
CA SER A 153 31.70 -9.33 36.88
C SER A 153 31.40 -8.64 35.53
N GLU A 154 32.32 -7.78 35.06
CA GLU A 154 32.15 -6.87 33.91
C GLU A 154 30.89 -5.97 34.09
N GLU A 155 30.56 -5.62 35.33
CA GLU A 155 29.44 -4.77 35.65
C GLU A 155 29.84 -3.31 35.72
N ALA A 156 29.00 -2.43 35.17
CA ALA A 156 29.16 -0.98 35.30
C ALA A 156 27.86 -0.36 35.82
N VAL A 157 27.98 0.53 36.81
CA VAL A 157 26.84 1.29 37.36
C VAL A 157 27.13 2.76 37.22
N VAL A 158 26.24 3.46 36.52
CA VAL A 158 26.30 4.92 36.35
C VAL A 158 25.23 5.53 37.25
N HIS A 159 25.64 6.47 38.12
CA HIS A 159 24.74 7.18 39.03
C HIS A 159 24.36 8.53 38.45
N ASP A 160 23.13 9.00 38.72
CA ASP A 160 22.54 10.22 38.16
C ASP A 160 22.68 10.27 36.65
N ALA A 161 22.36 9.15 35.98
CA ALA A 161 22.62 8.94 34.56
C ALA A 161 21.72 9.82 33.70
N ARG A 162 22.33 10.40 32.66
CA ARG A 162 21.63 11.04 31.52
C ARG A 162 22.18 10.42 30.25
N TYR A 163 21.31 10.07 29.32
CA TYR A 163 21.76 9.34 28.13
C TYR A 163 21.06 9.79 26.86
N VAL A 164 21.76 9.67 25.74
CA VAL A 164 21.26 9.85 24.37
C VAL A 164 21.60 8.62 23.54
N ILE A 165 20.60 8.14 22.79
CA ILE A 165 20.79 7.20 21.71
C ILE A 165 20.54 7.94 20.39
N HIS A 166 21.62 8.30 19.68
CA HIS A 166 21.61 9.22 18.56
C HIS A 166 20.76 8.73 17.38
N ASP A 167 20.94 7.47 16.97
CA ASP A 167 20.22 6.88 15.82
C ASP A 167 18.70 6.88 15.99
N ARG A 168 18.25 6.90 17.24
CA ARG A 168 16.82 6.87 17.57
C ARG A 168 16.29 8.22 18.04
N ARG A 169 17.13 9.21 18.21
CA ARG A 169 16.80 10.51 18.83
C ARG A 169 16.18 10.34 20.22
N MET A 170 16.55 9.28 20.95
CA MET A 170 16.05 9.02 22.28
C MET A 170 16.94 9.68 23.31
N VAL A 171 16.34 10.44 24.21
CA VAL A 171 17.00 11.03 25.37
C VAL A 171 16.32 10.56 26.64
N GLY A 172 17.09 10.37 27.70
CA GLY A 172 16.56 9.97 28.98
C GLY A 172 17.47 10.32 30.16
N ALA A 173 16.89 10.12 31.35
CA ALA A 173 17.56 10.26 32.64
C ALA A 173 17.15 9.07 33.54
N ALA A 174 18.00 8.74 34.51
CA ALA A 174 17.78 7.68 35.47
C ALA A 174 18.57 7.92 36.75
N ASP A 175 18.08 7.46 37.90
CA ASP A 175 18.84 7.50 39.14
C ASP A 175 20.06 6.59 39.05
N GLN A 176 19.87 5.41 38.43
CA GLN A 176 20.96 4.46 38.16
C GLN A 176 20.76 3.81 36.80
N LEU A 177 21.86 3.66 36.06
CA LEU A 177 21.94 2.86 34.85
C LEU A 177 23.01 1.76 35.09
N LYS A 178 22.57 0.54 35.17
CA LYS A 178 23.44 -0.63 35.40
C LYS A 178 23.58 -1.43 34.10
N ARG A 179 24.83 -1.73 33.72
CA ARG A 179 25.17 -2.66 32.65
C ARG A 179 25.80 -3.88 33.21
N TYR A 180 25.26 -5.05 32.89
CA TYR A 180 25.83 -6.35 33.32
C TYR A 180 26.85 -6.86 32.29
N GLY A 181 27.77 -7.73 32.73
CA GLY A 181 28.75 -8.38 31.86
C GLY A 181 28.12 -9.17 30.70
N SER A 182 26.87 -9.65 30.87
CA SER A 182 26.05 -10.24 29.80
C SER A 182 25.59 -9.24 28.74
N GLY A 183 25.87 -7.93 28.87
CA GLY A 183 25.39 -6.88 28.01
C GLY A 183 23.97 -6.36 28.33
N LYS A 184 23.25 -7.04 29.25
CA LYS A 184 21.95 -6.56 29.73
C LYS A 184 22.09 -5.23 30.47
N MET A 185 21.05 -4.40 30.41
CA MET A 185 21.00 -3.12 31.10
C MET A 185 19.77 -3.04 32.00
N ALA A 186 19.91 -2.44 33.17
CA ALA A 186 18.82 -2.08 34.06
C ALA A 186 18.88 -0.58 34.33
N ILE A 187 17.73 0.08 34.30
CA ILE A 187 17.55 1.52 34.48
C ILE A 187 16.55 1.69 35.62
N ASP A 188 16.97 2.27 36.73
CA ASP A 188 16.12 2.51 37.89
C ASP A 188 15.65 3.97 37.90
N ASP A 189 14.34 4.20 38.18
CA ASP A 189 13.62 5.47 38.08
C ASP A 189 13.88 6.17 36.74
N GLY A 190 13.65 5.41 35.65
CA GLY A 190 14.00 5.79 34.29
C GLY A 190 12.95 6.67 33.66
N ARG A 191 13.40 7.75 33.01
CA ARG A 191 12.57 8.62 32.17
C ARG A 191 13.14 8.66 30.77
N MET A 192 12.28 8.59 29.75
CA MET A 192 12.73 8.66 28.36
C MET A 192 11.69 9.34 27.45
N THR A 193 12.19 10.00 26.41
CA THR A 193 11.37 10.56 25.34
C THR A 193 12.09 10.51 24.00
N TYR A 194 11.34 10.60 22.91
CA TYR A 194 11.83 10.82 21.55
C TYR A 194 11.53 12.26 21.08
N CYS A 195 10.98 13.08 21.97
CA CYS A 195 10.68 14.47 21.72
C CYS A 195 11.90 15.36 21.73
N SER A 196 11.72 16.64 21.41
CA SER A 196 12.72 17.65 21.70
C SER A 196 13.08 17.62 23.19
N PRO A 197 14.36 17.62 23.55
CA PRO A 197 14.73 17.63 24.97
C PRO A 197 14.41 18.95 25.68
N GLU A 198 14.18 20.01 24.90
CA GLU A 198 13.87 21.36 25.44
C GLU A 198 12.42 21.44 25.95
N ASP A 199 11.49 20.78 25.24
CA ASP A 199 10.06 20.83 25.56
C ASP A 199 9.39 19.53 25.10
N PRO A 200 9.49 18.44 25.91
CA PRO A 200 8.96 17.15 25.52
C PRO A 200 7.43 17.12 25.70
N ASP A 201 6.70 16.95 24.61
CA ASP A 201 5.23 16.78 24.67
C ASP A 201 4.82 15.54 25.47
N TRP A 202 5.68 14.51 25.51
CA TRP A 202 5.44 13.31 26.30
C TRP A 202 6.73 12.71 26.85
N VAL A 203 6.60 12.06 28.00
CA VAL A 203 7.67 11.34 28.69
C VAL A 203 7.14 9.97 29.15
N LEU A 204 7.90 8.93 28.90
CA LEU A 204 7.67 7.64 29.54
C LEU A 204 8.54 7.55 30.79
N HIS A 205 7.90 7.43 31.94
CA HIS A 205 8.54 7.18 33.23
C HIS A 205 8.27 5.74 33.66
N ALA A 206 9.28 5.05 34.21
CA ALA A 206 9.12 3.70 34.75
C ALA A 206 9.99 3.51 35.99
N ASP A 207 9.45 2.79 36.98
CA ASP A 207 10.17 2.50 38.22
C ASP A 207 11.45 1.69 37.93
N THR A 208 11.38 0.71 37.00
CA THR A 208 12.54 -0.05 36.49
C THR A 208 12.34 -0.41 35.02
N ILE A 209 13.41 -0.28 34.22
CA ILE A 209 13.45 -0.75 32.84
C ILE A 209 14.61 -1.72 32.68
N GLU A 210 14.34 -2.94 32.25
CA GLU A 210 15.36 -3.92 31.88
C GLU A 210 15.45 -4.04 30.36
N ILE A 211 16.65 -3.92 29.83
CA ILE A 211 16.92 -4.03 28.39
C ILE A 211 17.83 -5.23 28.14
N ASP A 212 17.42 -6.10 27.25
CA ASP A 212 18.20 -7.25 26.83
C ASP A 212 18.59 -7.09 25.35
N PRO A 213 19.82 -6.66 25.02
CA PRO A 213 20.26 -6.44 23.64
C PRO A 213 20.28 -7.74 22.81
N ASP A 214 20.52 -8.89 23.43
CA ASP A 214 20.56 -10.17 22.73
C ASP A 214 19.18 -10.56 22.22
N SER A 215 18.18 -10.43 23.06
CA SER A 215 16.79 -10.62 22.65
C SER A 215 16.23 -9.40 21.90
N GLY A 216 16.76 -8.18 22.12
CA GLY A 216 16.24 -6.90 21.59
C GLY A 216 14.94 -6.47 22.23
N ASP A 217 14.69 -6.92 23.47
CA ASP A 217 13.50 -6.57 24.26
C ASP A 217 13.83 -5.61 25.40
N ALA A 218 12.91 -4.75 25.72
CA ALA A 218 12.86 -4.07 27.01
C ALA A 218 11.57 -4.44 27.75
N GLN A 219 11.69 -4.51 29.07
CA GLN A 219 10.58 -4.66 29.98
C GLN A 219 10.60 -3.49 30.95
N ALA A 220 9.45 -2.91 31.20
CA ALA A 220 9.32 -1.81 32.16
C ALA A 220 8.22 -2.12 33.16
N TRP A 221 8.47 -1.83 34.42
CA TRP A 221 7.55 -1.94 35.53
C TRP A 221 7.17 -0.54 36.05
N GLY A 222 5.91 -0.40 36.46
CA GLY A 222 5.39 0.88 36.92
C GLY A 222 5.38 1.96 35.83
N ALA A 223 5.25 1.56 34.55
CA ALA A 223 5.35 2.49 33.42
C ALA A 223 4.18 3.47 33.39
N LYS A 224 4.49 4.76 33.36
CA LYS A 224 3.55 5.89 33.24
C LYS A 224 3.87 6.67 31.97
N LEU A 225 2.89 6.85 31.11
CA LEU A 225 3.00 7.79 29.99
C LEU A 225 2.43 9.14 30.46
N GLU A 226 3.27 10.14 30.48
CA GLU A 226 2.92 11.51 30.82
C GLU A 226 2.88 12.35 29.53
N VAL A 227 1.83 13.15 29.38
CA VAL A 227 1.69 14.12 28.29
C VAL A 227 1.45 15.48 28.92
N ALA A 228 2.33 16.45 28.61
CA ALA A 228 2.36 17.76 29.24
C ALA A 228 2.29 17.63 30.79
N ASP A 229 3.15 16.77 31.34
CA ASP A 229 3.25 16.46 32.79
C ASP A 229 2.01 15.84 33.44
N VAL A 230 1.01 15.45 32.65
CA VAL A 230 -0.17 14.75 33.13
C VAL A 230 -0.05 13.26 32.81
N PRO A 231 -0.09 12.37 33.83
CA PRO A 231 -0.09 10.94 33.59
C PRO A 231 -1.42 10.53 32.96
N ILE A 232 -1.38 10.13 31.67
CA ILE A 232 -2.55 9.72 30.90
C ILE A 232 -2.74 8.21 30.83
N MET A 233 -1.67 7.45 31.09
CA MET A 233 -1.70 5.99 31.05
C MET A 233 -0.74 5.42 32.09
N TYR A 234 -1.18 4.36 32.79
CA TYR A 234 -0.38 3.59 33.71
C TYR A 234 -0.44 2.11 33.33
N LEU A 235 0.74 1.49 33.17
CA LEU A 235 0.87 0.08 32.90
C LEU A 235 1.76 -0.54 33.99
N PRO A 236 1.23 -1.46 34.82
CA PRO A 236 2.04 -2.12 35.87
C PRO A 236 3.26 -2.82 35.30
N TRP A 237 3.15 -3.32 34.08
CA TRP A 237 4.20 -3.94 33.32
C TRP A 237 3.94 -3.79 31.82
N ILE A 238 5.02 -3.52 31.06
CA ILE A 238 4.99 -3.47 29.59
C ILE A 238 6.28 -4.08 29.05
N ARG A 239 6.16 -4.77 27.91
CA ARG A 239 7.28 -5.25 27.12
C ARG A 239 7.24 -4.61 25.74
N PHE A 240 8.37 -4.07 25.28
CA PHE A 240 8.47 -3.40 23.98
C PHE A 240 9.82 -3.69 23.32
N PRO A 241 9.90 -3.64 21.96
CA PRO A 241 11.16 -3.82 21.23
C PRO A 241 12.05 -2.59 21.36
N VAL A 242 13.35 -2.82 21.58
CA VAL A 242 14.36 -1.74 21.56
C VAL A 242 15.16 -1.72 20.26
N ASP A 243 14.89 -2.63 19.34
CA ASP A 243 15.49 -2.70 18.02
C ASP A 243 14.41 -2.90 16.92
N SER A 244 14.85 -3.07 15.66
CA SER A 244 13.96 -3.28 14.51
C SER A 244 13.47 -4.72 14.35
N ARG A 245 13.86 -5.66 15.24
CA ARG A 245 13.41 -7.04 15.20
C ARG A 245 11.92 -7.14 15.53
N ARG A 246 11.20 -8.04 14.86
CA ARG A 246 9.78 -8.29 15.14
C ARG A 246 9.60 -8.92 16.51
N LYS A 247 8.66 -8.43 17.30
CA LYS A 247 8.38 -8.87 18.67
C LYS A 247 6.90 -9.15 18.90
N THR A 248 6.61 -10.13 19.75
CA THR A 248 5.24 -10.34 20.25
C THR A 248 4.86 -9.20 21.19
N GLY A 249 3.69 -8.59 20.93
CA GLY A 249 3.21 -7.51 21.78
C GLY A 249 1.88 -6.94 21.31
N LEU A 250 1.31 -6.09 22.16
CA LEU A 250 0.15 -5.30 21.84
C LEU A 250 0.56 -4.18 20.87
N LEU A 251 -0.17 -4.03 19.77
CA LEU A 251 -0.03 -2.90 18.89
C LEU A 251 -0.98 -1.79 19.31
N PHE A 252 -0.74 -0.58 18.81
CA PHE A 252 -1.62 0.54 19.10
C PHE A 252 -3.04 0.28 18.58
N PRO A 253 -4.08 0.60 19.38
CA PRO A 253 -5.45 0.40 18.99
C PRO A 253 -5.88 1.38 17.90
N ASP A 254 -6.74 0.92 16.97
CA ASP A 254 -7.45 1.79 16.04
C ASP A 254 -8.79 2.22 16.64
N ILE A 255 -9.13 3.50 16.49
CA ILE A 255 -10.39 4.07 16.97
C ILE A 255 -11.05 4.85 15.83
N GLY A 256 -12.32 4.59 15.61
CA GLY A 256 -13.13 5.26 14.62
C GLY A 256 -14.59 5.28 15.01
N SER A 257 -15.41 5.90 14.18
CA SER A 257 -16.87 5.86 14.31
C SER A 257 -17.48 6.04 12.92
N ASP A 258 -18.53 5.29 12.65
CA ASP A 258 -19.35 5.48 11.46
C ASP A 258 -20.86 5.32 11.78
N THR A 259 -21.71 5.65 10.82
CA THR A 259 -23.17 5.54 10.99
C THR A 259 -23.68 4.09 10.88
N ARG A 260 -22.84 3.17 10.40
CA ARG A 260 -23.22 1.73 10.26
C ARG A 260 -22.99 0.91 11.52
N GLY A 261 -22.02 1.31 12.34
CA GLY A 261 -21.64 0.51 13.51
C GLY A 261 -21.46 1.29 14.79
N GLY A 262 -21.52 2.62 14.75
CA GLY A 262 -21.20 3.46 15.89
C GLY A 262 -19.70 3.50 16.18
N ILE A 263 -19.32 3.55 17.44
CA ILE A 263 -17.91 3.57 17.86
C ILE A 263 -17.27 2.20 17.56
N ASP A 264 -16.09 2.24 16.99
CA ASP A 264 -15.29 1.09 16.55
C ASP A 264 -13.90 1.16 17.17
N ILE A 265 -13.55 0.16 17.95
CA ILE A 265 -12.25 0.07 18.64
C ILE A 265 -11.62 -1.29 18.30
N THR A 266 -10.45 -1.26 17.71
CA THR A 266 -9.64 -2.45 17.41
C THR A 266 -8.35 -2.42 18.23
N ALA A 267 -8.04 -3.50 18.98
CA ALA A 267 -6.82 -3.62 19.77
C ALA A 267 -5.92 -4.76 19.25
N PRO A 268 -5.07 -4.53 18.25
CA PRO A 268 -4.31 -5.59 17.61
C PRO A 268 -3.22 -6.16 18.53
N VAL A 269 -3.05 -7.48 18.48
CA VAL A 269 -1.96 -8.20 19.16
C VAL A 269 -1.13 -8.94 18.10
N TYR A 270 0.14 -8.63 18.04
CA TYR A 270 1.07 -9.30 17.16
C TYR A 270 1.83 -10.39 17.89
N PHE A 271 1.88 -11.58 17.31
CA PHE A 271 2.63 -12.73 17.80
C PHE A 271 3.78 -13.07 16.83
N ASN A 272 5.00 -12.79 17.24
CA ASN A 272 6.20 -13.23 16.53
C ASN A 272 6.50 -14.68 16.93
N LEU A 273 5.91 -15.64 16.24
CA LEU A 273 5.99 -17.06 16.60
C LEU A 273 7.33 -17.67 16.20
N ALA A 274 7.85 -17.29 15.02
CA ALA A 274 9.17 -17.68 14.53
C ALA A 274 9.67 -16.68 13.47
N PRO A 275 10.95 -16.76 13.04
CA PRO A 275 11.49 -15.88 12.01
C PRO A 275 10.69 -15.90 10.70
N ASN A 276 10.07 -17.02 10.38
CA ASN A 276 9.39 -17.28 9.12
C ASN A 276 7.85 -17.40 9.23
N TYR A 277 7.26 -17.28 10.43
CA TYR A 277 5.81 -17.21 10.58
C TYR A 277 5.39 -16.37 11.79
N ASP A 278 4.25 -15.71 11.62
CA ASP A 278 3.66 -14.83 12.61
C ASP A 278 2.13 -14.87 12.58
N LEU A 279 1.52 -14.32 13.62
CA LEU A 279 0.08 -14.16 13.73
C LEU A 279 -0.25 -12.74 14.20
N LEU A 280 -1.11 -12.07 13.45
CA LEU A 280 -1.73 -10.81 13.86
C LEU A 280 -3.18 -11.09 14.25
N TYR A 281 -3.51 -10.97 15.53
CA TYR A 281 -4.86 -11.07 16.05
C TYR A 281 -5.42 -9.68 16.30
N ARG A 282 -6.61 -9.36 15.78
CA ARG A 282 -7.27 -8.06 15.87
C ARG A 282 -8.68 -8.19 16.44
N PRO A 283 -8.83 -8.25 17.77
CA PRO A 283 -10.13 -8.12 18.39
C PRO A 283 -10.68 -6.71 18.17
N ARG A 284 -11.90 -6.61 17.70
CA ARG A 284 -12.57 -5.38 17.33
C ARG A 284 -13.95 -5.32 17.96
N TYR A 285 -14.21 -4.28 18.74
CA TYR A 285 -15.51 -4.00 19.29
C TYR A 285 -16.20 -2.94 18.45
N ILE A 286 -17.40 -3.24 17.97
CA ILE A 286 -18.25 -2.35 17.19
C ILE A 286 -19.53 -2.13 18.02
N GLN A 287 -19.78 -0.88 18.38
CA GLN A 287 -20.81 -0.51 19.38
C GLN A 287 -22.19 -1.10 19.08
N GLU A 288 -22.66 -1.05 17.83
CA GLU A 288 -24.00 -1.49 17.42
C GLU A 288 -24.04 -2.94 16.90
N ARG A 289 -22.88 -3.60 16.77
CA ARG A 289 -22.78 -4.94 16.16
C ARG A 289 -22.21 -6.00 17.09
N GLY A 290 -21.32 -5.64 18.02
CA GLY A 290 -20.72 -6.60 18.94
C GLY A 290 -19.20 -6.79 18.74
N PHE A 291 -18.71 -7.97 19.05
CA PHE A 291 -17.30 -8.29 19.12
C PHE A 291 -16.86 -9.12 17.90
N LEU A 292 -16.06 -8.51 17.01
CA LEU A 292 -15.49 -9.14 15.84
C LEU A 292 -14.06 -9.60 16.12
N HIS A 293 -13.81 -10.91 16.00
CA HIS A 293 -12.48 -11.51 16.09
C HIS A 293 -11.88 -11.65 14.71
N GLN A 294 -10.71 -11.05 14.47
CA GLN A 294 -9.99 -11.19 13.21
C GLN A 294 -8.59 -11.72 13.46
N GLY A 295 -8.10 -12.57 12.56
CA GLY A 295 -6.76 -13.13 12.62
C GLY A 295 -6.13 -13.18 11.24
N LYS A 296 -4.84 -12.85 11.17
CA LYS A 296 -4.01 -13.00 9.97
C LYS A 296 -2.76 -13.79 10.34
N TYR A 297 -2.64 -14.99 9.83
CA TYR A 297 -1.46 -15.84 9.97
C TYR A 297 -0.63 -15.79 8.69
N ARG A 298 0.68 -15.53 8.82
CA ARG A 298 1.61 -15.50 7.68
C ARG A 298 2.73 -16.50 7.91
N TRP A 299 3.05 -17.22 6.87
CA TRP A 299 4.10 -18.22 6.90
C TRP A 299 4.91 -18.21 5.61
N LEU A 300 6.23 -18.05 5.74
CA LEU A 300 7.18 -18.20 4.64
C LEU A 300 7.91 -19.54 4.82
N SER A 301 7.73 -20.42 3.87
CA SER A 301 8.36 -21.74 3.85
C SER A 301 9.40 -21.82 2.74
N ASP A 302 10.57 -22.37 3.04
CA ASP A 302 11.65 -22.60 2.05
C ASP A 302 11.24 -23.59 0.96
N HIS A 303 10.23 -24.43 1.21
CA HIS A 303 9.83 -25.50 0.29
C HIS A 303 8.56 -25.22 -0.48
N VAL A 304 7.61 -24.50 0.11
CA VAL A 304 6.28 -24.26 -0.48
C VAL A 304 5.92 -22.78 -0.61
N GLY A 305 6.89 -21.88 -0.32
CA GLY A 305 6.71 -20.44 -0.51
C GLY A 305 5.88 -19.75 0.57
N TYR A 306 5.25 -18.63 0.19
CA TYR A 306 4.53 -17.75 1.10
C TYR A 306 3.06 -18.13 1.24
N TRP A 307 2.58 -18.13 2.49
CA TRP A 307 1.18 -18.33 2.87
C TRP A 307 0.67 -17.18 3.73
N GLU A 308 -0.55 -16.75 3.47
CA GLU A 308 -1.32 -15.83 4.29
C GLU A 308 -2.72 -16.43 4.48
N LEU A 309 -3.10 -16.65 5.74
CA LEU A 309 -4.42 -17.13 6.11
C LEU A 309 -5.13 -16.03 6.90
N ASP A 310 -6.30 -15.64 6.44
CA ASP A 310 -7.15 -14.64 7.06
C ASP A 310 -8.42 -15.29 7.62
N GLY A 311 -8.81 -14.86 8.81
CA GLY A 311 -10.05 -15.29 9.44
C GLY A 311 -10.73 -14.12 10.14
N GLY A 312 -12.07 -14.11 10.09
CA GLY A 312 -12.89 -13.16 10.80
C GLY A 312 -14.15 -13.85 11.31
N TRP A 313 -14.58 -13.55 12.53
CA TRP A 313 -15.81 -14.10 13.11
C TRP A 313 -16.42 -13.15 14.13
N ILE A 314 -17.73 -12.94 14.01
CA ILE A 314 -18.59 -12.28 14.98
C ILE A 314 -19.72 -13.25 15.29
N GLY A 315 -19.93 -13.55 16.57
CA GLY A 315 -20.88 -14.57 16.99
C GLY A 315 -22.32 -14.08 17.06
N ASP A 316 -22.50 -12.77 17.20
CA ASP A 316 -23.79 -12.10 17.38
C ASP A 316 -23.66 -10.66 16.87
N ASP A 317 -24.02 -10.43 15.60
CA ASP A 317 -24.11 -9.08 15.01
C ASP A 317 -25.55 -8.58 15.19
N SER A 318 -25.80 -7.90 16.29
CA SER A 318 -27.13 -7.44 16.68
C SER A 318 -27.78 -6.55 15.63
N LYS A 319 -27.01 -5.71 14.93
CA LYS A 319 -27.57 -4.86 13.86
C LYS A 319 -27.94 -5.66 12.61
N TYR A 320 -27.16 -6.69 12.28
CA TYR A 320 -27.48 -7.59 11.17
C TYR A 320 -28.73 -8.41 11.47
N GLU A 321 -28.91 -8.90 12.70
CA GLU A 321 -30.12 -9.60 13.11
C GLU A 321 -31.39 -8.72 13.04
N ASP A 322 -31.26 -7.45 13.39
CA ASP A 322 -32.35 -6.48 13.27
C ASP A 322 -32.74 -6.23 11.80
N GLU A 323 -31.78 -6.19 10.89
CA GLU A 323 -31.98 -6.00 9.45
C GLU A 323 -32.45 -7.30 8.78
N PHE A 324 -31.97 -8.48 9.23
CA PHE A 324 -32.25 -9.80 8.69
C PHE A 324 -32.75 -10.77 9.80
N PRO A 325 -33.99 -10.64 10.28
CA PRO A 325 -34.48 -11.36 11.45
C PRO A 325 -34.59 -12.90 11.31
N ARG A 326 -34.28 -13.45 10.15
CA ARG A 326 -34.24 -14.88 9.88
C ARG A 326 -32.85 -15.50 10.05
N ASP A 327 -31.85 -14.68 10.18
CA ASP A 327 -30.45 -15.06 10.32
C ASP A 327 -30.02 -15.00 11.80
N ASP A 328 -29.04 -15.78 12.20
CA ASP A 328 -28.63 -15.96 13.59
C ASP A 328 -27.53 -14.97 14.05
N GLY A 329 -27.24 -13.93 13.26
CA GLY A 329 -26.22 -12.92 13.55
C GLY A 329 -24.78 -13.45 13.53
N SER A 330 -24.57 -14.73 13.36
CA SER A 330 -23.22 -15.33 13.28
C SER A 330 -22.63 -15.16 11.89
N ARG A 331 -21.59 -14.33 11.81
CA ARG A 331 -20.99 -13.96 10.51
C ARG A 331 -19.49 -14.26 10.51
N TRP A 332 -18.97 -14.71 9.37
CA TRP A 332 -17.57 -15.09 9.27
C TRP A 332 -16.94 -14.79 7.91
N LEU A 333 -15.62 -14.68 7.93
CA LEU A 333 -14.75 -14.58 6.75
C LEU A 333 -13.63 -15.61 6.89
N VAL A 334 -13.31 -16.29 5.79
CA VAL A 334 -12.11 -17.12 5.65
C VAL A 334 -11.38 -16.74 4.37
N GLY A 335 -10.09 -16.50 4.48
CA GLY A 335 -9.20 -16.19 3.35
C GLY A 335 -7.93 -17.03 3.38
N ALA A 336 -7.42 -17.35 2.19
CA ALA A 336 -6.13 -18.01 2.01
C ALA A 336 -5.45 -17.45 0.76
N LYS A 337 -4.24 -16.92 0.92
CA LYS A 337 -3.36 -16.51 -0.18
C LYS A 337 -2.08 -17.30 -0.12
N HIS A 338 -1.68 -17.82 -1.26
CA HIS A 338 -0.43 -18.56 -1.39
C HIS A 338 0.25 -18.22 -2.70
N ASN A 339 1.57 -18.03 -2.64
CA ASN A 339 2.45 -17.99 -3.81
C ASN A 339 3.70 -18.80 -3.48
N GLY A 340 3.96 -19.81 -4.28
CA GLY A 340 5.08 -20.70 -4.09
C GLY A 340 5.72 -21.17 -5.38
N SER A 341 6.96 -21.63 -5.26
CA SER A 341 7.66 -22.33 -6.34
C SER A 341 8.36 -23.54 -5.71
N PHE A 342 8.41 -24.66 -6.42
CA PHE A 342 9.16 -25.85 -6.01
C PHE A 342 9.87 -26.47 -7.21
N GLY A 343 11.13 -26.83 -7.00
CA GLY A 343 12.02 -27.12 -8.10
C GLY A 343 12.15 -25.94 -9.06
N ASP A 344 12.68 -26.19 -10.27
CA ASP A 344 13.02 -25.13 -11.23
C ASP A 344 11.84 -24.73 -12.11
N HIS A 345 10.75 -25.51 -12.12
CA HIS A 345 9.70 -25.38 -13.11
C HIS A 345 8.29 -25.22 -12.56
N TRP A 346 8.06 -25.53 -11.29
CA TRP A 346 6.72 -25.55 -10.71
C TRP A 346 6.39 -24.30 -9.92
N GLN A 347 5.22 -23.77 -10.13
CA GLN A 347 4.65 -22.65 -9.37
C GLN A 347 3.25 -23.00 -8.88
N THR A 348 2.94 -22.55 -7.69
CA THR A 348 1.60 -22.68 -7.08
C THR A 348 1.09 -21.30 -6.67
N ARG A 349 -0.21 -21.09 -6.85
CA ARG A 349 -0.90 -19.90 -6.41
C ARG A 349 -2.29 -20.26 -5.88
N ILE A 350 -2.62 -19.76 -4.70
CA ILE A 350 -3.97 -19.80 -4.16
C ILE A 350 -4.39 -18.36 -3.85
N ASN A 351 -5.61 -18.02 -4.24
CA ASN A 351 -6.30 -16.81 -3.85
C ASN A 351 -7.75 -17.20 -3.54
N TYR A 352 -8.04 -17.40 -2.28
CA TYR A 352 -9.34 -17.89 -1.81
C TYR A 352 -9.88 -16.92 -0.77
N THR A 353 -11.10 -16.44 -0.97
CA THR A 353 -11.83 -15.67 0.03
C THR A 353 -13.29 -16.10 0.00
N ARG A 354 -13.85 -16.34 1.18
CA ARG A 354 -15.26 -16.66 1.35
C ARG A 354 -15.83 -15.95 2.58
N VAL A 355 -17.06 -15.50 2.46
CA VAL A 355 -17.81 -14.85 3.54
C VAL A 355 -19.13 -15.56 3.79
N SER A 356 -19.68 -15.38 4.98
CA SER A 356 -20.96 -15.97 5.39
C SER A 356 -22.14 -15.43 4.59
N ASP A 357 -22.10 -14.14 4.26
CA ASP A 357 -23.21 -13.39 3.70
C ASP A 357 -22.74 -12.27 2.78
N THR A 358 -23.65 -11.72 1.98
CA THR A 358 -23.36 -10.69 0.99
C THR A 358 -22.95 -9.35 1.61
N GLU A 359 -23.41 -9.06 2.83
CA GLU A 359 -23.20 -7.78 3.49
C GLU A 359 -21.92 -7.75 4.37
N TYR A 360 -21.26 -8.90 4.59
CA TYR A 360 -20.11 -9.01 5.50
C TYR A 360 -19.01 -7.95 5.24
N LEU A 361 -18.57 -7.83 4.00
CA LEU A 361 -17.48 -6.89 3.67
C LEU A 361 -17.95 -5.44 3.69
N ARG A 362 -19.20 -5.15 3.37
CA ARG A 362 -19.79 -3.83 3.43
C ARG A 362 -19.87 -3.33 4.87
N ASP A 363 -20.33 -4.19 5.78
CA ASP A 363 -20.61 -3.84 7.17
C ASP A 363 -19.38 -3.86 8.07
N LEU A 364 -18.50 -4.85 7.86
CA LEU A 364 -17.43 -5.15 8.79
C LEU A 364 -16.03 -4.76 8.27
N ASN A 365 -15.88 -4.40 6.96
CA ASN A 365 -14.59 -3.99 6.39
C ASN A 365 -14.53 -2.48 6.11
N ASN A 366 -14.50 -1.66 7.15
CA ASN A 366 -14.48 -0.19 7.03
C ASN A 366 -13.11 0.39 6.60
N SER A 367 -12.08 -0.44 6.43
CA SER A 367 -10.71 0.02 6.18
C SER A 367 -10.31 0.01 4.70
N ASN A 368 -11.16 -0.55 3.83
CA ASN A 368 -10.88 -0.68 2.40
C ASN A 368 -12.14 -0.43 1.58
N LEU A 369 -12.23 0.76 0.99
CA LEU A 369 -13.37 1.15 0.15
C LEU A 369 -13.49 0.30 -1.11
N SER A 370 -12.36 -0.16 -1.68
CA SER A 370 -12.40 -1.02 -2.86
C SER A 370 -13.04 -2.37 -2.55
N ALA A 371 -12.76 -2.97 -1.39
CA ALA A 371 -13.38 -4.22 -0.96
C ALA A 371 -14.89 -4.08 -0.67
N GLN A 372 -15.35 -2.88 -0.30
CA GLN A 372 -16.78 -2.61 -0.14
C GLN A 372 -17.53 -2.59 -1.48
N ARG A 373 -16.83 -2.32 -2.59
CA ARG A 373 -17.38 -2.24 -3.96
C ARG A 373 -17.23 -3.53 -4.74
N GLU A 374 -16.54 -4.55 -4.21
CA GLU A 374 -16.45 -5.85 -4.87
C GLU A 374 -17.81 -6.52 -4.96
N THR A 375 -18.12 -7.10 -6.11
CA THR A 375 -19.38 -7.80 -6.39
C THR A 375 -19.24 -9.31 -6.34
N ALA A 376 -18.01 -9.81 -6.44
CA ALA A 376 -17.70 -11.22 -6.40
C ALA A 376 -16.32 -11.47 -5.77
N LEU A 377 -16.20 -12.56 -5.02
CA LEU A 377 -14.96 -13.00 -4.39
C LEU A 377 -14.36 -14.18 -5.16
N GLN A 378 -13.20 -13.97 -5.73
CA GLN A 378 -12.45 -15.01 -6.45
C GLN A 378 -11.96 -16.10 -5.49
N GLN A 379 -12.13 -17.35 -5.92
CA GLN A 379 -11.62 -18.56 -5.27
C GLN A 379 -10.83 -19.35 -6.30
N LEU A 380 -9.51 -19.12 -6.31
CA LEU A 380 -8.58 -19.68 -7.31
C LEU A 380 -7.52 -20.56 -6.63
N ALA A 381 -7.33 -21.77 -7.16
CA ALA A 381 -6.14 -22.59 -6.92
C ALA A 381 -5.49 -22.92 -8.26
N ARG A 382 -4.23 -22.57 -8.42
CA ARG A 382 -3.44 -22.76 -9.64
C ARG A 382 -2.18 -23.55 -9.38
N LEU A 383 -1.94 -24.56 -10.22
CA LEU A 383 -0.66 -25.24 -10.37
C LEU A 383 -0.12 -24.94 -11.78
N ALA A 384 1.08 -24.42 -11.87
CA ALA A 384 1.73 -24.13 -13.15
C ALA A 384 3.08 -24.87 -13.26
N TRP A 385 3.33 -25.44 -14.43
CA TRP A 385 4.62 -25.96 -14.83
C TRP A 385 5.14 -25.16 -16.03
N MET A 386 6.38 -24.68 -15.94
CA MET A 386 6.96 -23.78 -16.94
C MET A 386 8.42 -24.15 -17.22
N ASN A 387 8.78 -24.10 -18.50
CA ASN A 387 10.17 -24.04 -18.96
C ASN A 387 10.29 -23.00 -20.08
N ASP A 388 11.39 -22.95 -20.80
CA ASP A 388 11.66 -21.94 -21.84
C ASP A 388 10.62 -21.94 -22.97
N GLN A 389 10.00 -23.07 -23.27
CA GLN A 389 9.07 -23.25 -24.38
C GLN A 389 7.64 -23.51 -23.93
N TRP A 390 7.43 -24.20 -22.81
CA TRP A 390 6.13 -24.64 -22.33
C TRP A 390 5.66 -23.90 -21.11
N ARG A 391 4.38 -23.57 -21.10
CA ARG A 391 3.65 -23.19 -19.90
C ARG A 391 2.36 -24.01 -19.81
N VAL A 392 2.27 -24.85 -18.80
CA VAL A 392 1.08 -25.67 -18.53
C VAL A 392 0.50 -25.24 -17.20
N THR A 393 -0.78 -24.88 -17.16
CA THR A 393 -1.48 -24.51 -15.93
C THR A 393 -2.68 -25.39 -15.71
N LEU A 394 -2.94 -25.71 -14.47
CA LEU A 394 -4.15 -26.37 -13.99
C LEU A 394 -4.80 -25.45 -12.97
N ASP A 395 -5.99 -24.96 -13.29
CA ASP A 395 -6.74 -23.98 -12.51
C ASP A 395 -8.04 -24.59 -12.00
N PHE A 396 -8.34 -24.29 -10.74
CA PHE A 396 -9.67 -24.50 -10.14
C PHE A 396 -10.15 -23.11 -9.72
N GLU A 397 -11.13 -22.59 -10.43
CA GLU A 397 -11.61 -21.23 -10.24
C GLU A 397 -13.12 -21.20 -10.09
N GLN A 398 -13.56 -20.50 -9.06
CA GLN A 398 -14.97 -20.17 -8.87
C GLN A 398 -15.08 -18.79 -8.19
N PHE A 399 -16.27 -18.25 -8.18
CA PHE A 399 -16.57 -16.97 -7.54
C PHE A 399 -17.72 -17.15 -6.55
N GLN A 400 -17.63 -16.49 -5.41
CA GLN A 400 -18.79 -16.26 -4.56
C GLN A 400 -19.36 -14.89 -4.91
N SER A 401 -20.57 -14.85 -5.49
CA SER A 401 -21.28 -13.58 -5.68
C SER A 401 -21.65 -13.01 -4.32
N ILE A 402 -21.38 -11.72 -4.15
CA ILE A 402 -21.78 -10.93 -2.97
C ILE A 402 -22.63 -9.72 -3.37
N ALA A 403 -23.16 -9.74 -4.60
CA ALA A 403 -24.13 -8.79 -5.12
C ALA A 403 -25.44 -9.54 -5.44
N GLU A 404 -26.55 -9.04 -4.93
CA GLU A 404 -27.84 -9.74 -5.02
C GLU A 404 -28.38 -9.84 -6.46
N ASP A 405 -28.09 -8.84 -7.31
CA ASP A 405 -28.65 -8.73 -8.67
C ASP A 405 -27.66 -9.13 -9.78
N ILE A 406 -26.47 -9.61 -9.43
CA ILE A 406 -25.45 -10.07 -10.39
C ILE A 406 -25.48 -11.60 -10.43
N ALA A 407 -25.74 -12.14 -11.61
CA ALA A 407 -25.67 -13.58 -11.82
C ALA A 407 -24.29 -14.13 -11.47
N GLU A 408 -24.24 -15.26 -10.77
CA GLU A 408 -22.98 -15.93 -10.47
C GLU A 408 -22.25 -16.32 -11.74
N ASP A 409 -20.94 -16.08 -11.77
CA ASP A 409 -20.09 -16.56 -12.84
C ASP A 409 -20.01 -18.11 -12.83
N TYR A 410 -19.73 -18.68 -14.00
CA TYR A 410 -19.48 -20.11 -14.09
C TYR A 410 -18.25 -20.53 -13.28
N ARG A 411 -18.33 -21.67 -12.63
CA ARG A 411 -17.19 -22.36 -12.01
C ARG A 411 -16.38 -23.06 -13.08
N LYS A 412 -15.06 -22.90 -13.06
CA LYS A 412 -14.09 -23.60 -13.95
C LYS A 412 -13.39 -24.67 -13.11
N LEU A 413 -13.92 -25.89 -13.10
CA LEU A 413 -13.49 -26.96 -12.20
C LEU A 413 -13.34 -28.31 -12.92
N PRO A 414 -12.17 -28.60 -13.53
CA PRO A 414 -10.94 -27.80 -13.69
C PRO A 414 -10.85 -27.05 -15.02
N GLN A 415 -9.84 -26.18 -15.14
CA GLN A 415 -9.35 -25.68 -16.42
C GLN A 415 -7.87 -26.02 -16.58
N MET A 416 -7.53 -26.72 -17.65
CA MET A 416 -6.15 -27.02 -18.03
C MET A 416 -5.76 -26.21 -19.26
N THR A 417 -4.67 -25.45 -19.18
CA THR A 417 -4.15 -24.67 -20.31
C THR A 417 -2.71 -25.06 -20.58
N ALA A 418 -2.41 -25.46 -21.81
CA ALA A 418 -1.07 -25.77 -22.31
C ALA A 418 -0.70 -24.79 -23.41
N ARG A 419 0.35 -24.02 -23.22
CA ARG A 419 0.92 -23.09 -24.20
C ARG A 419 2.34 -23.52 -24.53
N TRP A 420 2.64 -23.56 -25.80
CA TRP A 420 3.99 -23.84 -26.31
C TRP A 420 4.41 -22.79 -27.33
N THR A 421 5.65 -22.37 -27.25
CA THR A 421 6.30 -21.47 -28.22
C THR A 421 7.60 -22.12 -28.65
N GLY A 422 7.70 -22.45 -29.91
CA GLY A 422 8.89 -23.08 -30.47
C GLY A 422 10.03 -22.10 -30.71
N ASP A 423 11.22 -22.62 -30.94
CA ASP A 423 12.39 -21.85 -31.32
C ASP A 423 12.33 -21.37 -32.78
N ARG A 424 13.05 -20.29 -33.08
CA ARG A 424 13.11 -19.70 -34.43
C ARG A 424 14.03 -20.45 -35.42
N GLU A 425 14.25 -21.73 -35.22
CA GLU A 425 15.28 -22.46 -35.95
C GLU A 425 14.95 -22.69 -37.43
N TRP A 426 13.67 -22.79 -37.82
CA TRP A 426 13.26 -23.08 -39.18
C TRP A 426 12.83 -21.82 -39.93
N MET A 427 13.68 -21.30 -40.84
CA MET A 427 13.39 -20.13 -41.68
C MET A 427 13.00 -18.85 -40.92
N GLY A 428 13.33 -18.77 -39.62
CA GLY A 428 12.95 -17.68 -38.76
C GLY A 428 11.46 -17.67 -38.38
N LEU A 429 10.75 -18.77 -38.56
CA LEU A 429 9.38 -18.98 -38.15
C LEU A 429 9.34 -19.46 -36.69
N THR A 430 8.45 -18.92 -35.92
CA THR A 430 8.17 -19.33 -34.54
C THR A 430 6.80 -20.00 -34.51
N PRO A 431 6.72 -21.33 -34.35
CA PRO A 431 5.45 -21.98 -34.15
C PRO A 431 4.91 -21.72 -32.75
N ILE A 432 3.60 -21.56 -32.66
CA ILE A 432 2.86 -21.35 -31.41
C ILE A 432 1.71 -22.34 -31.32
N PHE A 433 1.48 -22.83 -30.11
CA PHE A 433 0.38 -23.74 -29.81
C PHE A 433 -0.25 -23.33 -28.49
N LEU A 434 -1.56 -23.31 -28.44
CA LEU A 434 -2.35 -23.14 -27.22
C LEU A 434 -3.48 -24.18 -27.25
N SER A 435 -3.65 -24.92 -26.17
CA SER A 435 -4.80 -25.79 -25.94
C SER A 435 -5.35 -25.50 -24.55
N GLN A 436 -6.67 -25.37 -24.45
CA GLN A 436 -7.36 -25.14 -23.19
C GLN A 436 -8.58 -26.05 -23.11
N LEU A 437 -8.60 -26.92 -22.10
CA LEU A 437 -9.74 -27.73 -21.72
C LEU A 437 -10.33 -27.13 -20.44
N SER A 438 -11.61 -26.77 -20.48
CA SER A 438 -12.32 -26.19 -19.33
C SER A 438 -13.62 -26.96 -19.11
N HIS A 439 -13.92 -27.25 -17.85
CA HIS A 439 -15.21 -27.75 -17.41
C HIS A 439 -15.95 -26.63 -16.68
N PHE A 440 -17.11 -26.25 -17.21
CA PHE A 440 -17.96 -25.19 -16.68
C PHE A 440 -19.16 -25.77 -15.95
N ASP A 441 -19.35 -25.35 -14.70
CA ASP A 441 -20.43 -25.81 -13.83
C ASP A 441 -21.15 -24.59 -13.19
N SER A 442 -22.42 -24.75 -12.82
CA SER A 442 -23.23 -23.71 -12.21
C SER A 442 -24.31 -24.31 -11.31
N ASP A 443 -24.63 -23.65 -10.19
CA ASP A 443 -25.74 -24.06 -9.31
C ASP A 443 -27.10 -23.62 -9.85
N SER A 444 -27.13 -22.74 -10.85
CA SER A 444 -28.36 -22.29 -11.51
C SER A 444 -28.73 -23.18 -12.70
N GLU A 445 -30.02 -23.14 -13.13
CA GLU A 445 -30.52 -23.86 -14.32
C GLU A 445 -29.99 -23.27 -15.62
N ARG A 446 -28.66 -23.27 -15.78
CA ARG A 446 -27.96 -22.79 -16.97
C ARG A 446 -27.35 -23.94 -17.76
N VAL A 447 -26.96 -23.67 -19.00
CA VAL A 447 -26.14 -24.58 -19.79
C VAL A 447 -24.78 -24.76 -19.12
N THR A 448 -24.37 -26.00 -18.87
CA THR A 448 -23.05 -26.38 -18.35
C THR A 448 -22.34 -27.29 -19.34
N GLY A 449 -21.09 -27.67 -19.09
CA GLY A 449 -20.41 -28.62 -19.94
C GLY A 449 -18.90 -28.35 -20.09
N GLN A 450 -18.32 -28.97 -21.11
CA GLN A 450 -16.89 -28.89 -21.38
C GLN A 450 -16.64 -28.08 -22.64
N ARG A 451 -15.52 -27.33 -22.65
CA ARG A 451 -15.00 -26.62 -23.81
C ARG A 451 -13.55 -27.00 -24.04
N LEU A 452 -13.25 -27.41 -25.27
CA LEU A 452 -11.89 -27.60 -25.77
C LEU A 452 -11.59 -26.54 -26.81
N TYR A 453 -10.73 -25.58 -26.45
CA TYR A 453 -10.20 -24.57 -27.35
C TYR A 453 -8.79 -24.93 -27.80
N ASN A 454 -8.49 -24.79 -29.10
CA ASN A 454 -7.15 -25.00 -29.65
C ASN A 454 -6.77 -23.84 -30.56
N GLU A 455 -5.50 -23.45 -30.52
CA GLU A 455 -4.88 -22.49 -31.42
C GLU A 455 -3.55 -23.03 -31.89
N PHE A 456 -3.37 -23.12 -33.21
CA PHE A 456 -2.12 -23.47 -33.86
C PHE A 456 -1.67 -22.30 -34.72
N GLY A 457 -0.46 -21.84 -34.57
CA GLY A 457 0.00 -20.65 -35.27
C GLY A 457 1.46 -20.72 -35.66
N LEU A 458 1.77 -19.90 -36.66
CA LEU A 458 3.12 -19.60 -37.13
C LEU A 458 3.27 -18.09 -37.18
N THR A 459 4.28 -17.57 -36.53
CA THR A 459 4.63 -16.15 -36.58
C THR A 459 6.06 -15.95 -37.03
N LYS A 460 6.32 -14.90 -37.81
CA LYS A 460 7.67 -14.54 -38.26
C LYS A 460 8.01 -13.12 -37.78
N PRO A 461 8.47 -12.95 -36.53
CA PRO A 461 8.90 -11.65 -36.08
C PRO A 461 10.22 -11.23 -36.73
N MET A 462 10.21 -10.13 -37.46
CA MET A 462 11.36 -9.49 -38.07
C MET A 462 11.53 -8.12 -37.41
N ASN A 463 12.60 -7.97 -36.64
CA ASN A 463 12.91 -6.74 -35.93
C ASN A 463 14.23 -6.15 -36.45
N TRP A 464 14.25 -4.83 -36.63
CA TRP A 464 15.45 -4.05 -36.96
C TRP A 464 15.44 -2.71 -36.23
N THR A 465 16.51 -1.97 -36.28
CA THR A 465 16.67 -0.74 -35.50
C THR A 465 15.56 0.28 -35.75
N ALA A 466 15.04 0.37 -36.96
CA ALA A 466 14.05 1.39 -37.35
C ALA A 466 12.61 0.86 -37.39
N GLY A 467 12.35 -0.37 -36.88
CA GLY A 467 11.00 -0.90 -36.90
C GLY A 467 10.89 -2.42 -36.79
N PHE A 468 9.70 -2.90 -37.03
CA PHE A 468 9.40 -4.34 -37.03
C PHE A 468 8.35 -4.71 -38.08
N PHE A 469 8.30 -5.97 -38.42
CA PHE A 469 7.28 -6.54 -39.28
C PHE A 469 7.02 -7.99 -38.84
N GLN A 470 5.77 -8.34 -38.57
CA GLN A 470 5.41 -9.62 -38.00
C GLN A 470 4.14 -10.18 -38.65
N PRO A 471 4.24 -10.97 -39.70
CA PRO A 471 3.14 -11.77 -40.22
C PRO A 471 2.87 -12.94 -39.28
N THR A 472 1.59 -13.24 -39.10
CA THR A 472 1.11 -14.33 -38.25
C THR A 472 -0.03 -15.04 -38.96
N LEU A 473 -0.01 -16.37 -38.94
CA LEU A 473 -1.09 -17.22 -39.43
C LEU A 473 -1.48 -18.15 -38.29
N LYS A 474 -2.79 -18.21 -37.98
CA LYS A 474 -3.32 -19.07 -36.93
C LYS A 474 -4.54 -19.83 -37.44
N TYR A 475 -4.73 -21.03 -36.93
CA TYR A 475 -6.00 -21.73 -36.96
C TYR A 475 -6.49 -21.87 -35.52
N ARG A 476 -7.73 -21.48 -35.30
CA ARG A 476 -8.42 -21.54 -34.00
C ARG A 476 -9.61 -22.47 -34.10
N SER A 477 -9.84 -23.26 -33.05
CA SER A 477 -11.03 -24.09 -32.98
C SER A 477 -11.57 -24.18 -31.58
N VAL A 478 -12.87 -24.20 -31.46
CA VAL A 478 -13.59 -24.41 -30.20
C VAL A 478 -14.61 -25.51 -30.36
N ASN A 479 -14.64 -26.47 -29.46
CA ASN A 479 -15.54 -27.59 -29.43
C ASN A 479 -16.16 -27.72 -28.05
N TYR A 480 -17.44 -28.08 -28.02
CA TYR A 480 -18.18 -28.20 -26.75
C TYR A 480 -18.79 -29.57 -26.61
N GLU A 481 -18.96 -29.99 -25.36
CA GLU A 481 -19.86 -31.05 -24.92
C GLU A 481 -20.72 -30.47 -23.80
N LEU A 482 -22.01 -30.24 -24.09
CA LEU A 482 -22.92 -29.47 -23.24
C LEU A 482 -23.98 -30.31 -22.60
N ASP A 483 -24.19 -30.05 -21.30
CA ASP A 483 -25.37 -30.49 -20.56
C ASP A 483 -26.39 -29.34 -20.59
N ARG A 484 -27.52 -29.58 -21.31
CA ARG A 484 -28.55 -28.56 -21.47
C ARG A 484 -29.83 -28.95 -20.76
N PRO A 485 -30.49 -28.05 -20.06
CA PRO A 485 -31.77 -28.31 -19.42
C PRO A 485 -32.95 -28.43 -20.43
N PHE A 486 -32.72 -27.99 -21.70
CA PHE A 486 -33.74 -28.02 -22.76
C PHE A 486 -33.34 -28.94 -23.92
N THR A 487 -34.24 -29.77 -24.40
CA THR A 487 -33.97 -30.96 -25.22
C THR A 487 -33.78 -30.70 -26.72
N ASP A 488 -34.04 -29.53 -27.26
CA ASP A 488 -34.09 -29.27 -28.70
C ASP A 488 -32.89 -28.50 -29.27
N ILE A 489 -31.77 -28.38 -28.52
CA ILE A 489 -30.62 -27.61 -28.92
C ILE A 489 -29.39 -28.52 -29.03
N GLU A 490 -28.54 -28.26 -30.04
CA GLU A 490 -27.30 -29.00 -30.27
C GLU A 490 -26.45 -29.09 -28.99
N THR A 491 -26.04 -30.31 -28.63
CA THR A 491 -25.24 -30.57 -27.43
C THR A 491 -23.73 -30.52 -27.65
N SER A 492 -23.28 -30.58 -28.91
CA SER A 492 -21.88 -30.62 -29.27
C SER A 492 -21.53 -29.59 -30.37
N PRO A 493 -21.83 -28.29 -30.17
CA PRO A 493 -21.50 -27.29 -31.19
C PRO A 493 -20.00 -27.12 -31.29
N SER A 494 -19.54 -26.80 -32.52
CA SER A 494 -18.14 -26.55 -32.78
C SER A 494 -17.96 -25.43 -33.81
N ALA A 495 -16.82 -24.76 -33.76
CA ALA A 495 -16.41 -23.80 -34.77
C ALA A 495 -14.91 -23.87 -35.00
N GLY A 496 -14.48 -23.50 -36.23
CA GLY A 496 -13.06 -23.43 -36.54
C GLY A 496 -12.79 -22.34 -37.55
N ALA A 497 -11.88 -21.42 -37.28
CA ALA A 497 -11.61 -20.28 -38.10
C ALA A 497 -10.10 -20.12 -38.39
N LEU A 498 -9.79 -19.78 -39.63
CA LEU A 498 -8.45 -19.35 -40.02
C LEU A 498 -8.28 -17.86 -39.76
N MET A 499 -7.17 -17.49 -39.14
CA MET A 499 -6.80 -16.10 -38.87
C MET A 499 -5.44 -15.78 -39.45
N ALA A 500 -5.34 -14.69 -40.19
CA ALA A 500 -4.09 -14.15 -40.70
C ALA A 500 -3.94 -12.66 -40.26
N SER A 501 -2.78 -12.31 -39.80
CA SER A 501 -2.49 -10.90 -39.46
C SER A 501 -1.10 -10.48 -39.93
N VAL A 502 -0.96 -9.21 -40.16
CA VAL A 502 0.32 -8.55 -40.44
C VAL A 502 0.42 -7.32 -39.56
N ASP A 503 1.39 -7.33 -38.67
CA ASP A 503 1.69 -6.20 -37.77
C ASP A 503 3.02 -5.58 -38.20
N GLY A 504 3.04 -4.29 -38.44
CA GLY A 504 4.25 -3.57 -38.84
C GLY A 504 4.30 -2.16 -38.28
N GLY A 505 5.49 -1.78 -37.86
CA GLY A 505 5.72 -0.43 -37.32
C GLY A 505 7.12 0.07 -37.69
N LEU A 506 7.22 1.36 -37.86
CA LEU A 506 8.49 2.07 -38.06
C LEU A 506 8.75 3.00 -36.87
N ILE A 507 10.02 3.21 -36.58
CA ILE A 507 10.46 4.13 -35.52
C ILE A 507 11.39 5.15 -36.16
N PHE A 508 10.93 6.39 -36.22
CA PHE A 508 11.72 7.54 -36.67
C PHE A 508 12.16 8.33 -35.44
N GLU A 509 13.41 8.71 -35.40
CA GLU A 509 13.96 9.50 -34.28
C GLU A 509 14.54 10.81 -34.80
N ARG A 510 14.40 11.87 -34.02
CA ARG A 510 15.10 13.12 -34.25
C ARG A 510 15.48 13.80 -32.95
N GLN A 511 16.60 14.48 -32.98
CA GLN A 511 16.96 15.43 -31.93
C GLN A 511 16.14 16.71 -32.08
N THR A 512 15.57 17.19 -31.00
CA THR A 512 14.74 18.38 -30.97
C THR A 512 14.89 19.12 -29.64
N SER A 513 14.21 20.23 -29.50
CA SER A 513 14.07 20.89 -28.19
C SER A 513 12.60 21.16 -27.91
N LEU A 514 12.17 20.87 -26.67
CA LEU A 514 10.82 21.18 -26.21
C LEU A 514 10.94 22.04 -24.94
N PHE A 515 10.35 23.24 -24.95
CA PHE A 515 10.44 24.21 -23.86
C PHE A 515 11.86 24.55 -23.41
N GLY A 516 12.83 24.52 -24.34
CA GLY A 516 14.24 24.84 -24.09
C GLY A 516 15.08 23.66 -23.55
N GLN A 517 14.50 22.49 -23.38
CA GLN A 517 15.20 21.24 -23.00
C GLN A 517 15.53 20.42 -24.23
N SER A 518 16.72 19.81 -24.23
CA SER A 518 17.17 18.92 -25.31
C SER A 518 16.45 17.58 -25.21
N MET A 519 15.75 17.17 -26.27
CA MET A 519 14.90 15.99 -26.31
C MET A 519 15.20 15.12 -27.52
N THR A 520 15.01 13.81 -27.37
CA THR A 520 14.86 12.88 -28.50
C THR A 520 13.36 12.66 -28.72
N GLN A 521 12.89 13.04 -29.92
CA GLN A 521 11.51 12.75 -30.33
C GLN A 521 11.49 11.47 -31.17
N THR A 522 10.58 10.54 -30.86
CA THR A 522 10.20 9.46 -31.75
C THR A 522 8.89 9.74 -32.48
N LEU A 523 8.73 9.17 -33.67
CA LEU A 523 7.47 9.06 -34.39
C LEU A 523 7.33 7.61 -34.84
N GLU A 524 6.27 6.94 -34.35
CA GLU A 524 6.07 5.50 -34.41
C GLU A 524 4.76 5.16 -35.12
N PRO A 525 4.67 5.27 -36.46
CA PRO A 525 3.51 4.78 -37.17
C PRO A 525 3.47 3.25 -37.12
N ARG A 526 2.25 2.71 -36.90
CA ARG A 526 1.97 1.28 -36.81
C ARG A 526 0.74 0.96 -37.65
N VAL A 527 0.82 -0.13 -38.40
CA VAL A 527 -0.26 -0.64 -39.21
C VAL A 527 -0.47 -2.12 -38.88
N TYR A 528 -1.69 -2.48 -38.61
CA TYR A 528 -2.08 -3.84 -38.31
C TYR A 528 -3.26 -4.26 -39.18
N TYR A 529 -3.05 -5.22 -40.06
CA TYR A 529 -4.10 -5.84 -40.83
C TYR A 529 -4.49 -7.17 -40.20
N LEU A 530 -5.78 -7.39 -40.03
CA LEU A 530 -6.34 -8.61 -39.45
C LEU A 530 -7.44 -9.14 -40.39
N TYR A 531 -7.32 -10.39 -40.71
CA TYR A 531 -8.36 -11.20 -41.33
C TYR A 531 -8.64 -12.41 -40.48
N SER A 532 -9.91 -12.65 -40.13
CA SER A 532 -10.39 -13.85 -39.46
C SER A 532 -11.69 -14.27 -40.08
N GLU A 533 -11.79 -15.56 -40.40
CA GLU A 533 -13.01 -16.13 -41.01
C GLU A 533 -14.21 -15.97 -40.09
N PHE A 534 -15.37 -15.80 -40.70
CA PHE A 534 -16.63 -15.84 -39.98
C PHE A 534 -17.11 -17.29 -39.88
N GLU A 535 -17.49 -17.70 -38.69
CA GLU A 535 -18.15 -18.97 -38.42
C GLU A 535 -19.43 -18.71 -37.65
N GLU A 536 -20.49 -19.47 -37.96
CA GLU A 536 -21.78 -19.33 -37.23
C GLU A 536 -21.65 -19.91 -35.82
N GLN A 537 -21.89 -19.05 -34.81
CA GLN A 537 -21.68 -19.38 -33.40
C GLN A 537 -22.90 -19.06 -32.53
N ALA A 538 -24.07 -18.86 -33.15
CA ALA A 538 -25.29 -18.47 -32.42
C ALA A 538 -25.73 -19.48 -31.35
N PHE A 539 -25.38 -20.75 -31.54
CA PHE A 539 -25.74 -21.84 -30.64
C PHE A 539 -24.66 -22.17 -29.59
N GLN A 540 -23.51 -21.49 -29.65
CA GLN A 540 -22.45 -21.69 -28.68
C GLN A 540 -22.79 -20.96 -27.39
N PRO A 541 -22.54 -21.55 -26.22
CA PRO A 541 -22.74 -20.88 -24.94
C PRO A 541 -21.78 -19.70 -24.77
N ASP A 542 -22.10 -18.84 -23.87
CA ASP A 542 -21.20 -17.84 -23.31
C ASP A 542 -20.88 -18.19 -21.86
N PHE A 543 -19.71 -18.78 -21.63
CA PHE A 543 -19.28 -19.23 -20.33
C PHE A 543 -18.42 -18.18 -19.62
N ASP A 544 -17.41 -17.63 -20.32
CA ASP A 544 -16.42 -16.74 -19.72
C ASP A 544 -15.94 -15.63 -20.69
N SER A 545 -16.69 -15.37 -21.73
CA SER A 545 -16.36 -14.33 -22.68
C SER A 545 -17.06 -13.01 -22.38
N ALA A 546 -16.38 -11.92 -22.62
CA ALA A 546 -16.90 -10.56 -22.55
C ALA A 546 -16.29 -9.74 -23.66
N GLU A 547 -17.00 -8.76 -24.16
CA GLU A 547 -16.45 -7.79 -25.09
C GLU A 547 -15.48 -6.88 -24.35
N LEU A 548 -14.25 -6.76 -24.90
CA LEU A 548 -13.20 -5.96 -24.30
C LEU A 548 -13.49 -4.49 -24.46
N THR A 549 -13.30 -3.71 -23.39
CA THR A 549 -13.40 -2.25 -23.47
C THR A 549 -12.41 -1.72 -24.48
N PHE A 550 -12.90 -0.98 -25.46
CA PHE A 550 -12.07 -0.42 -26.53
C PHE A 550 -11.10 0.63 -25.97
N SER A 551 -9.88 0.66 -26.53
CA SER A 551 -8.82 1.61 -26.20
C SER A 551 -7.79 1.66 -27.33
N TYR A 552 -6.80 2.55 -27.28
CA TYR A 552 -5.70 2.56 -28.24
C TYR A 552 -4.97 1.21 -28.31
N GLY A 553 -4.75 0.57 -27.16
CA GLY A 553 -4.13 -0.76 -27.10
C GLY A 553 -4.94 -1.87 -27.77
N GLN A 554 -6.27 -1.74 -27.88
CA GLN A 554 -7.15 -2.73 -28.54
C GLN A 554 -7.07 -2.67 -30.07
N LEU A 555 -6.57 -1.59 -30.65
CA LEU A 555 -6.43 -1.43 -32.13
C LEU A 555 -5.61 -2.58 -32.75
N PHE A 556 -4.66 -3.12 -32.02
CA PHE A 556 -3.65 -4.08 -32.51
C PHE A 556 -3.83 -5.49 -31.93
N ARG A 557 -5.07 -5.83 -31.53
CA ARG A 557 -5.41 -7.17 -31.02
C ARG A 557 -6.08 -8.00 -32.10
N ASP A 558 -6.01 -9.31 -31.90
CA ASP A 558 -6.54 -10.31 -32.82
C ASP A 558 -7.95 -10.81 -32.44
N THR A 559 -8.58 -10.21 -31.43
CA THR A 559 -9.96 -10.49 -31.01
C THR A 559 -10.52 -9.32 -30.20
N ARG A 560 -11.83 -9.09 -30.31
CA ARG A 560 -12.60 -8.14 -29.49
C ARG A 560 -13.02 -8.75 -28.15
N PHE A 561 -12.97 -10.05 -28.03
CA PHE A 561 -13.48 -10.78 -26.87
C PHE A 561 -12.37 -11.19 -25.90
N SER A 562 -12.70 -11.21 -24.61
CA SER A 562 -12.00 -12.02 -23.61
C SER A 562 -12.52 -13.47 -23.66
N GLY A 563 -11.90 -14.38 -22.93
CA GLY A 563 -12.30 -15.79 -22.96
C GLY A 563 -12.04 -16.46 -24.30
N ASN A 564 -12.65 -17.61 -24.52
CA ASN A 564 -12.48 -18.41 -25.73
C ASN A 564 -13.79 -19.00 -26.25
N ASP A 565 -14.97 -18.44 -25.89
CA ASP A 565 -16.26 -18.91 -26.40
C ASP A 565 -16.56 -18.39 -27.80
N ARG A 566 -15.89 -17.32 -28.21
CA ARG A 566 -16.11 -16.70 -29.52
C ARG A 566 -14.81 -16.68 -30.32
N LEU A 567 -14.87 -17.21 -31.54
CA LEU A 567 -13.86 -17.00 -32.57
C LEU A 567 -14.25 -15.74 -33.33
N ASP A 568 -13.61 -14.64 -33.03
CA ASP A 568 -13.95 -13.33 -33.59
C ASP A 568 -13.74 -13.28 -35.12
N ASP A 569 -14.67 -12.70 -35.83
CA ASP A 569 -14.57 -12.44 -37.27
C ASP A 569 -13.99 -11.06 -37.54
N ALA A 570 -13.09 -10.97 -38.50
CA ALA A 570 -12.44 -9.72 -38.80
C ALA A 570 -12.02 -9.64 -40.28
N ASN A 571 -12.16 -8.47 -40.88
CA ASN A 571 -11.45 -8.02 -42.06
C ASN A 571 -11.24 -6.52 -41.91
N GLN A 572 -10.06 -6.18 -41.36
CA GLN A 572 -9.86 -4.82 -40.87
C GLN A 572 -8.43 -4.35 -40.98
N LEU A 573 -8.27 -3.04 -41.07
CA LEU A 573 -6.99 -2.36 -41.06
C LEU A 573 -6.97 -1.36 -39.86
N SER A 574 -6.10 -1.61 -38.91
CA SER A 574 -5.83 -0.66 -37.83
C SER A 574 -4.62 0.20 -38.20
N VAL A 575 -4.78 1.49 -38.00
CA VAL A 575 -3.71 2.47 -38.22
C VAL A 575 -3.54 3.29 -36.94
N GLY A 576 -2.33 3.39 -36.47
CA GLY A 576 -2.01 4.19 -35.32
C GLY A 576 -0.67 4.90 -35.47
N VAL A 577 -0.53 5.98 -34.74
CA VAL A 577 0.72 6.72 -34.62
C VAL A 577 0.95 7.13 -33.18
N THR A 578 2.17 6.91 -32.70
CA THR A 578 2.62 7.38 -31.41
C THR A 578 3.81 8.31 -31.58
N SER A 579 3.85 9.41 -30.86
CA SER A 579 5.03 10.28 -30.78
C SER A 579 5.43 10.43 -29.33
N ARG A 580 6.71 10.18 -29.02
CA ARG A 580 7.27 10.28 -27.68
C ARG A 580 8.42 11.27 -27.66
N TYR A 581 8.62 11.90 -26.51
CA TYR A 581 9.72 12.81 -26.25
C TYR A 581 10.44 12.36 -25.01
N PHE A 582 11.70 12.03 -25.17
CA PHE A 582 12.61 11.60 -24.11
C PHE A 582 13.61 12.70 -23.79
N ASP A 583 13.78 12.97 -22.53
CA ASP A 583 14.81 13.88 -22.04
C ASP A 583 16.20 13.29 -22.30
N ASN A 584 17.10 14.04 -22.95
CA ASN A 584 18.41 13.53 -23.32
C ASN A 584 19.39 13.38 -22.14
N GLU A 585 19.13 14.03 -21.00
CA GLU A 585 19.98 13.94 -19.82
C GLU A 585 19.57 12.77 -18.92
N THR A 586 18.27 12.57 -18.73
CA THR A 586 17.72 11.57 -17.80
C THR A 586 17.24 10.28 -18.49
N GLY A 587 16.95 10.33 -19.79
CA GLY A 587 16.30 9.25 -20.54
C GLY A 587 14.80 9.09 -20.23
N GLU A 588 14.22 9.95 -19.40
CA GLU A 588 12.80 9.87 -19.04
C GLU A 588 11.87 10.29 -20.17
N GLU A 589 10.77 9.55 -20.37
CA GLU A 589 9.69 9.96 -21.24
C GLU A 589 8.93 11.13 -20.62
N LYS A 590 9.01 12.30 -21.27
CA LYS A 590 8.34 13.53 -20.82
C LYS A 590 6.98 13.75 -21.46
N LEU A 591 6.81 13.31 -22.72
CA LEU A 591 5.54 13.42 -23.44
C LEU A 591 5.33 12.18 -24.30
N SER A 592 4.11 11.69 -24.32
CA SER A 592 3.63 10.64 -25.20
C SER A 592 2.24 11.03 -25.73
N ALA A 593 2.03 10.91 -27.03
CA ALA A 593 0.74 11.12 -27.66
C ALA A 593 0.50 10.03 -28.71
N SER A 594 -0.63 9.35 -28.59
CA SER A 594 -1.03 8.26 -29.50
C SER A 594 -2.39 8.54 -30.06
N LEU A 595 -2.60 8.23 -31.35
CA LEU A 595 -3.87 8.36 -32.04
C LEU A 595 -4.02 7.20 -33.03
N GLY A 596 -5.20 6.60 -33.11
CA GLY A 596 -5.43 5.54 -34.06
C GLY A 596 -6.88 5.14 -34.20
N GLN A 597 -7.18 4.40 -35.27
CA GLN A 597 -8.51 3.97 -35.65
C GLN A 597 -8.46 2.64 -36.41
N ILE A 598 -9.54 1.87 -36.38
CA ILE A 598 -9.76 0.68 -37.20
C ILE A 598 -10.69 1.02 -38.35
N TYR A 599 -10.35 0.56 -39.55
CA TYR A 599 -11.20 0.57 -40.74
C TYR A 599 -11.67 -0.87 -41.01
N TYR A 600 -12.97 -1.09 -40.99
CA TYR A 600 -13.61 -2.40 -41.20
C TYR A 600 -14.05 -2.56 -42.64
N PHE A 601 -13.64 -3.66 -43.27
CA PHE A 601 -14.02 -3.97 -44.64
C PHE A 601 -15.17 -4.97 -44.74
N ARG A 602 -15.68 -5.42 -43.59
CA ARG A 602 -16.81 -6.35 -43.45
C ARG A 602 -17.50 -6.09 -42.11
N ASP A 603 -18.83 -6.27 -42.09
CA ASP A 603 -19.60 -6.24 -40.86
C ASP A 603 -19.09 -7.34 -39.90
N ARG A 604 -19.13 -7.04 -38.62
CA ARG A 604 -18.71 -7.95 -37.55
C ARG A 604 -19.94 -8.71 -37.07
N ALA A 605 -20.07 -9.97 -37.51
CA ALA A 605 -21.25 -10.78 -37.31
C ALA A 605 -21.20 -11.65 -36.05
N VAL A 606 -20.01 -11.96 -35.54
CA VAL A 606 -19.84 -12.71 -34.29
C VAL A 606 -20.21 -11.82 -33.10
N ARG A 607 -21.09 -12.30 -32.23
CA ARG A 607 -21.68 -11.59 -31.09
C ARG A 607 -21.64 -12.43 -29.83
N LEU A 608 -21.69 -11.82 -28.66
CA LEU A 608 -21.83 -12.54 -27.40
C LEU A 608 -23.23 -13.17 -27.30
N ASN A 609 -24.26 -12.38 -27.53
CA ASN A 609 -25.64 -12.82 -27.51
C ASN A 609 -26.25 -12.75 -28.92
N THR A 610 -27.11 -13.69 -29.23
CA THR A 610 -27.82 -13.74 -30.53
C THR A 610 -28.70 -12.50 -30.75
N PHE A 611 -29.14 -11.84 -29.69
CA PHE A 611 -29.98 -10.64 -29.71
C PHE A 611 -29.22 -9.35 -29.90
N ASP A 612 -27.91 -9.34 -29.73
CA ASP A 612 -27.08 -8.14 -29.94
C ASP A 612 -27.11 -7.73 -31.42
N PRO A 613 -27.08 -6.46 -31.76
CA PRO A 613 -27.05 -6.01 -33.15
C PRO A 613 -25.74 -6.42 -33.85
N VAL A 614 -25.80 -6.64 -35.15
CA VAL A 614 -24.61 -6.78 -36.00
C VAL A 614 -23.93 -5.41 -36.07
N LEU A 615 -22.62 -5.38 -35.82
CA LEU A 615 -21.84 -4.13 -35.89
C LEU A 615 -21.47 -3.85 -37.36
N ALA A 616 -22.24 -2.96 -37.97
CA ALA A 616 -22.13 -2.61 -39.40
C ALA A 616 -21.33 -1.34 -39.69
N GLU A 617 -20.82 -0.67 -38.66
CA GLU A 617 -20.00 0.53 -38.84
C GLU A 617 -18.69 0.23 -39.57
N ASN A 618 -18.29 1.15 -40.46
CA ASN A 618 -17.07 1.00 -41.25
C ASN A 618 -15.79 1.42 -40.52
N THR A 619 -15.94 2.10 -39.37
CA THR A 619 -14.81 2.58 -38.55
C THR A 619 -15.08 2.35 -37.08
N SER A 620 -14.01 2.13 -36.32
CA SER A 620 -14.09 2.20 -34.85
C SER A 620 -14.14 3.64 -34.39
N PRO A 621 -14.47 3.90 -33.12
CA PRO A 621 -14.11 5.17 -32.51
C PRO A 621 -12.64 5.50 -32.70
N LEU A 622 -12.33 6.77 -32.87
CA LEU A 622 -10.96 7.29 -32.88
C LEU A 622 -10.42 7.24 -31.45
N ALA A 623 -9.40 6.42 -31.21
CA ALA A 623 -8.78 6.25 -29.90
C ALA A 623 -7.58 7.18 -29.76
N GLY A 624 -7.56 8.01 -28.72
CA GLY A 624 -6.45 8.90 -28.39
C GLY A 624 -5.98 8.71 -26.95
N GLU A 625 -4.66 8.73 -26.77
CA GLU A 625 -4.00 8.73 -25.46
C GLU A 625 -2.94 9.81 -25.40
N PHE A 626 -2.84 10.47 -24.27
CA PHE A 626 -1.90 11.56 -24.05
C PHE A 626 -1.34 11.48 -22.64
N SER A 627 -0.01 11.57 -22.50
CA SER A 627 0.71 11.67 -21.24
C SER A 627 1.75 12.78 -21.36
N TRP A 628 1.82 13.65 -20.37
CA TRP A 628 2.77 14.75 -20.36
C TRP A 628 3.26 15.07 -18.95
N SER A 629 4.57 15.03 -18.76
CA SER A 629 5.26 15.35 -17.51
C SER A 629 6.31 16.44 -17.77
N PRO A 630 5.89 17.72 -17.94
CA PRO A 630 6.80 18.82 -18.32
C PRO A 630 7.88 19.09 -17.27
N SER A 631 7.63 18.72 -16.04
CA SER A 631 8.56 18.81 -14.92
C SER A 631 8.18 17.77 -13.86
N GLN A 632 9.02 17.61 -12.85
CA GLN A 632 8.68 16.78 -11.68
C GLN A 632 7.43 17.28 -10.92
N LYS A 633 7.01 18.53 -11.16
CA LYS A 633 5.85 19.13 -10.49
C LYS A 633 4.53 18.87 -11.19
N TRP A 634 4.50 18.55 -12.47
CA TRP A 634 3.27 18.41 -13.23
C TRP A 634 3.20 17.06 -13.95
N LYS A 635 2.07 16.40 -13.83
CA LYS A 635 1.73 15.19 -14.58
C LYS A 635 0.33 15.34 -15.15
N PHE A 636 0.20 15.16 -16.45
CA PHE A 636 -1.07 15.15 -17.18
C PHE A 636 -1.25 13.82 -17.86
N ARG A 637 -2.46 13.26 -17.78
CA ARG A 637 -2.86 12.08 -18.54
C ARG A 637 -4.25 12.34 -19.10
N ALA A 638 -4.47 11.93 -20.34
CA ALA A 638 -5.79 11.96 -20.94
C ALA A 638 -5.97 10.78 -21.89
N SER A 639 -7.18 10.28 -22.01
CA SER A 639 -7.58 9.33 -23.03
C SER A 639 -8.96 9.67 -23.52
N ALA A 640 -9.24 9.38 -24.79
CA ALA A 640 -10.55 9.63 -25.37
C ALA A 640 -10.86 8.60 -26.46
N LEU A 641 -12.13 8.24 -26.54
CA LEU A 641 -12.76 7.50 -27.63
C LEU A 641 -13.80 8.40 -28.25
N TYR A 642 -13.60 8.78 -29.48
CA TYR A 642 -14.51 9.66 -30.22
C TYR A 642 -15.14 8.88 -31.38
N ASP A 643 -16.45 8.65 -31.29
CA ASP A 643 -17.19 8.03 -32.37
C ASP A 643 -17.33 9.02 -33.51
N THR A 644 -16.71 8.67 -34.66
CA THR A 644 -16.75 9.48 -35.87
C THR A 644 -18.06 9.32 -36.67
N ASN A 645 -18.87 8.30 -36.35
CA ASN A 645 -20.15 8.08 -37.01
C ASN A 645 -21.25 8.94 -36.36
N ASP A 646 -21.31 8.95 -35.04
CA ASP A 646 -22.34 9.68 -34.26
C ASP A 646 -21.85 11.06 -33.80
N ASN A 647 -20.57 11.37 -33.95
CA ASN A 647 -19.91 12.59 -33.50
C ASN A 647 -20.01 12.79 -31.95
N THR A 648 -19.91 11.74 -31.20
CA THR A 648 -19.97 11.73 -29.72
C THR A 648 -18.70 11.16 -29.11
N PHE A 649 -18.49 11.40 -27.83
CA PHE A 649 -17.44 10.70 -27.06
C PHE A 649 -18.06 9.51 -26.35
N ASP A 650 -17.63 8.29 -26.65
CA ASP A 650 -18.02 7.08 -25.94
C ASP A 650 -17.35 7.02 -24.57
N ALA A 651 -16.10 7.49 -24.50
CA ALA A 651 -15.37 7.61 -23.25
C ALA A 651 -14.33 8.74 -23.33
N ALA A 652 -14.14 9.43 -22.26
CA ALA A 652 -13.07 10.40 -22.11
C ALA A 652 -12.58 10.42 -20.66
N SER A 653 -11.29 10.52 -20.46
CA SER A 653 -10.72 10.78 -19.14
C SER A 653 -9.60 11.80 -19.23
N ALA A 654 -9.49 12.65 -18.24
CA ALA A 654 -8.39 13.60 -18.10
C ALA A 654 -8.01 13.70 -16.63
N GLN A 655 -6.72 13.69 -16.34
CA GLN A 655 -6.18 13.81 -14.99
C GLN A 655 -4.99 14.76 -15.01
N ALA A 656 -4.99 15.73 -14.12
CA ALA A 656 -3.88 16.64 -13.86
C ALA A 656 -3.44 16.48 -12.40
N THR A 657 -2.15 16.27 -12.16
CA THR A 657 -1.57 16.22 -10.83
C THR A 657 -0.44 17.24 -10.74
N TYR A 658 -0.47 18.02 -9.67
CA TYR A 658 0.49 19.10 -9.41
C TYR A 658 1.14 18.95 -8.04
N PHE A 659 2.46 19.00 -7.99
CA PHE A 659 3.30 18.97 -6.80
C PHE A 659 3.92 20.35 -6.61
N PRO A 660 3.25 21.29 -5.92
CA PRO A 660 3.72 22.69 -5.81
C PRO A 660 5.06 22.80 -5.07
N TRP A 661 5.20 22.06 -3.96
CA TRP A 661 6.42 21.94 -3.16
C TRP A 661 6.47 20.54 -2.51
N SER A 662 7.61 20.20 -1.88
CA SER A 662 7.80 18.91 -1.21
C SER A 662 6.69 18.65 -0.18
N GLY A 663 6.08 17.47 -0.25
CA GLY A 663 5.00 17.07 0.63
C GLY A 663 3.60 17.51 0.20
N ALA A 664 3.45 18.35 -0.83
CA ALA A 664 2.14 18.81 -1.30
C ALA A 664 1.75 18.15 -2.62
N VAL A 665 0.47 17.80 -2.75
CA VAL A 665 -0.13 17.31 -4.01
C VAL A 665 -1.54 17.88 -4.19
N LEU A 666 -1.82 18.33 -5.40
CA LEU A 666 -3.15 18.74 -5.87
C LEU A 666 -3.48 17.92 -7.12
N SER A 667 -4.68 17.41 -7.22
CA SER A 667 -5.10 16.61 -8.35
C SER A 667 -6.51 16.95 -8.76
N ALA A 668 -6.77 17.01 -10.08
CA ALA A 668 -8.09 17.20 -10.64
C ALA A 668 -8.28 16.25 -11.81
N GLY A 669 -9.44 15.64 -11.90
CA GLY A 669 -9.78 14.70 -12.96
C GLY A 669 -11.21 14.81 -13.43
N TYR A 670 -11.42 14.30 -14.63
CA TYR A 670 -12.72 14.19 -15.28
C TYR A 670 -12.80 12.81 -15.95
N THR A 671 -13.97 12.18 -15.86
CA THR A 671 -14.25 10.89 -16.50
C THR A 671 -15.66 10.93 -17.10
N LEU A 672 -15.74 10.59 -18.37
CA LEU A 672 -16.98 10.32 -19.10
C LEU A 672 -16.95 8.89 -19.62
N ARG A 673 -18.02 8.14 -19.45
CA ARG A 673 -18.18 6.80 -20.01
C ARG A 673 -19.65 6.55 -20.35
N GLU A 674 -19.92 6.32 -21.62
CA GLU A 674 -21.21 5.85 -22.08
C GLU A 674 -21.34 4.32 -21.91
N PRO A 675 -22.49 3.80 -21.51
CA PRO A 675 -22.71 2.37 -21.45
C PRO A 675 -22.68 1.76 -22.86
N PRO A 676 -22.13 0.55 -23.04
CA PRO A 676 -22.17 -0.11 -24.33
C PRO A 676 -23.63 -0.39 -24.76
N PRO A 677 -23.91 -0.54 -26.05
CA PRO A 677 -25.27 -0.74 -26.58
C PRO A 677 -26.04 -1.91 -25.96
N SER A 678 -25.33 -2.95 -25.50
CA SER A 678 -25.92 -4.09 -24.79
C SER A 678 -26.40 -3.77 -23.36
N LEU A 679 -26.02 -2.61 -22.83
CA LEU A 679 -26.30 -2.16 -21.46
C LEU A 679 -26.93 -0.76 -21.43
N LEU A 680 -27.70 -0.38 -22.43
CA LEU A 680 -28.33 0.95 -22.58
C LEU A 680 -29.22 1.36 -21.39
N GLU A 681 -29.64 0.43 -20.56
CA GLU A 681 -30.38 0.71 -19.31
C GLU A 681 -29.49 1.29 -18.20
N ARG A 682 -28.17 1.22 -18.36
CA ARG A 682 -27.25 1.83 -17.39
C ARG A 682 -27.07 3.32 -17.64
N PRO A 683 -27.00 4.14 -16.59
CA PRO A 683 -26.76 5.57 -16.75
C PRO A 683 -25.36 5.86 -17.31
N VAL A 684 -25.23 6.96 -18.03
CA VAL A 684 -23.93 7.52 -18.39
C VAL A 684 -23.14 7.83 -17.11
N THR A 685 -21.88 7.48 -17.07
CA THR A 685 -21.00 7.89 -15.98
C THR A 685 -20.27 9.16 -16.38
N GLU A 686 -20.64 10.28 -15.79
CA GLU A 686 -19.96 11.56 -15.98
C GLU A 686 -19.57 12.12 -14.60
N GLN A 687 -18.28 12.14 -14.30
CA GLN A 687 -17.75 12.46 -12.98
C GLN A 687 -16.57 13.41 -13.06
N ALA A 688 -16.49 14.31 -12.08
CA ALA A 688 -15.31 15.12 -11.82
C ALA A 688 -14.76 14.79 -10.43
N ASN A 689 -13.44 14.73 -10.30
CA ASN A 689 -12.79 14.54 -9.04
C ASN A 689 -11.75 15.62 -8.77
N VAL A 690 -11.62 16.02 -7.51
CA VAL A 690 -10.58 16.94 -7.05
C VAL A 690 -10.06 16.41 -5.74
N SER A 691 -8.74 16.35 -5.57
CA SER A 691 -8.12 15.96 -4.31
C SER A 691 -6.88 16.79 -4.02
N ALA A 692 -6.58 16.96 -2.75
CA ALA A 692 -5.46 17.76 -2.29
C ALA A 692 -4.90 17.23 -0.97
N TYR A 693 -3.58 17.32 -0.82
CA TYR A 693 -2.89 17.26 0.45
C TYR A 693 -1.87 18.40 0.47
N VAL A 694 -1.99 19.30 1.45
CA VAL A 694 -1.25 20.55 1.48
C VAL A 694 -0.69 20.79 2.88
N PRO A 695 0.64 20.70 3.09
CA PRO A 695 1.29 21.24 4.28
C PRO A 695 1.15 22.76 4.31
N ILE A 696 0.57 23.29 5.40
CA ILE A 696 0.37 24.73 5.61
C ILE A 696 1.52 25.31 6.41
N THR A 697 1.98 24.54 7.40
CA THR A 697 3.19 24.83 8.19
C THR A 697 4.05 23.57 8.24
N ASP A 698 5.16 23.60 8.94
CA ASP A 698 5.98 22.41 9.17
C ASP A 698 5.24 21.32 9.95
N ASP A 699 4.23 21.70 10.76
CA ASP A 699 3.48 20.78 11.62
C ASP A 699 2.04 20.53 11.14
N TRP A 700 1.44 21.45 10.38
CA TRP A 700 0.04 21.34 10.00
C TRP A 700 -0.13 21.09 8.51
N SER A 701 -0.93 20.07 8.19
CA SER A 701 -1.37 19.80 6.83
C SER A 701 -2.89 19.69 6.74
N LEU A 702 -3.47 20.18 5.66
CA LEU A 702 -4.86 19.96 5.30
C LEU A 702 -4.94 19.01 4.11
N PHE A 703 -5.99 18.20 4.09
CA PHE A 703 -6.26 17.32 2.98
C PHE A 703 -7.76 17.16 2.73
N GLY A 704 -8.08 16.79 1.50
CA GLY A 704 -9.45 16.51 1.14
C GLY A 704 -9.55 15.93 -0.26
N ALA A 705 -10.69 15.29 -0.54
CA ALA A 705 -11.04 14.74 -1.82
C ALA A 705 -12.55 14.90 -2.04
N LEU A 706 -12.94 15.09 -3.28
CA LEU A 706 -14.32 15.16 -3.72
C LEU A 706 -14.45 14.41 -5.04
N GLU A 707 -15.34 13.44 -5.10
CA GLU A 707 -15.84 12.84 -6.33
C GLU A 707 -17.29 13.27 -6.54
N TYR A 708 -17.57 13.86 -7.70
CA TYR A 708 -18.83 14.49 -7.99
C TYR A 708 -19.42 13.95 -9.30
N SER A 709 -20.64 13.42 -9.25
CA SER A 709 -21.42 13.07 -10.45
C SER A 709 -21.99 14.33 -11.07
N LEU A 710 -21.58 14.60 -12.31
CA LEU A 710 -22.09 15.76 -13.08
C LEU A 710 -23.50 15.50 -13.59
N GLU A 711 -23.79 14.26 -13.99
CA GLU A 711 -25.11 13.86 -14.45
C GLU A 711 -26.16 13.96 -13.34
N GLY A 712 -25.88 13.40 -12.17
CA GLY A 712 -26.75 13.46 -11.00
C GLY A 712 -26.65 14.74 -10.19
N SER A 713 -25.69 15.62 -10.51
CA SER A 713 -25.42 16.86 -9.78
C SER A 713 -25.26 16.64 -8.28
N THR A 714 -24.56 15.57 -7.88
CA THR A 714 -24.41 15.14 -6.49
C THR A 714 -22.99 14.68 -6.18
N ALA A 715 -22.53 14.90 -4.92
CA ALA A 715 -21.28 14.33 -4.47
C ALA A 715 -21.46 12.82 -4.29
N VAL A 716 -20.59 12.02 -4.89
CA VAL A 716 -20.54 10.55 -4.75
C VAL A 716 -19.82 10.20 -3.48
N GLU A 717 -18.65 10.80 -3.27
CA GLU A 717 -17.81 10.61 -2.12
C GLU A 717 -17.05 11.90 -1.83
N ASP A 718 -16.97 12.30 -0.60
CA ASP A 718 -16.17 13.43 -0.17
C ASP A 718 -15.46 13.16 1.16
N MET A 719 -14.27 13.69 1.27
CA MET A 719 -13.43 13.59 2.45
C MET A 719 -12.77 14.92 2.75
N VAL A 720 -12.70 15.27 4.01
CA VAL A 720 -11.90 16.40 4.50
C VAL A 720 -11.25 16.05 5.83
N GLY A 721 -10.03 16.51 6.02
CA GLY A 721 -9.30 16.27 7.25
C GLY A 721 -8.08 17.15 7.41
N PHE A 722 -7.46 16.99 8.55
CA PHE A 722 -6.23 17.69 8.88
C PHE A 722 -5.24 16.75 9.57
N GLU A 723 -3.99 17.06 9.43
CA GLU A 723 -2.87 16.41 10.10
C GLU A 723 -2.12 17.45 10.92
N TYR A 724 -1.84 17.10 12.16
CA TYR A 724 -0.81 17.74 12.97
C TYR A 724 0.33 16.75 13.18
N ASP A 725 1.53 17.11 12.75
CA ASP A 725 2.72 16.26 12.75
C ASP A 725 3.91 17.05 13.27
N ASN A 726 4.24 16.90 14.56
CA ASN A 726 5.39 17.56 15.18
C ASN A 726 6.57 16.59 15.40
N CYS A 727 7.56 16.99 16.19
CA CYS A 727 8.71 16.18 16.55
C CYS A 727 8.33 14.82 17.16
N CYS A 728 7.31 14.78 17.99
CA CYS A 728 7.03 13.71 18.93
C CYS A 728 5.88 12.80 18.53
N TRP A 729 4.87 13.35 17.87
CA TRP A 729 3.65 12.62 17.58
C TRP A 729 2.95 13.18 16.34
N ARG A 730 2.06 12.38 15.79
CA ARG A 730 1.20 12.74 14.67
C ARG A 730 -0.23 12.39 15.00
N ILE A 731 -1.15 13.31 14.73
CA ILE A 731 -2.56 13.02 14.72
C ILE A 731 -3.16 13.40 13.37
N ARG A 732 -4.01 12.54 12.83
CA ARG A 732 -4.85 12.82 11.67
C ARG A 732 -6.29 12.61 12.05
N ILE A 733 -7.13 13.54 11.69
CA ILE A 733 -8.58 13.42 11.84
C ILE A 733 -9.18 13.67 10.48
N LEU A 734 -10.00 12.74 10.04
CA LEU A 734 -10.73 12.87 8.79
C LEU A 734 -12.22 12.60 9.01
N TYR A 735 -13.01 13.34 8.29
CA TYR A 735 -14.44 13.13 8.13
C TYR A 735 -14.71 12.81 6.66
N MET A 736 -15.47 11.76 6.39
CA MET A 736 -15.85 11.35 5.06
C MET A 736 -17.35 11.08 4.96
N ARG A 737 -17.89 11.32 3.75
CA ARG A 737 -19.23 10.92 3.37
C ARG A 737 -19.15 10.15 2.06
N TYR A 738 -19.98 9.14 1.94
CA TYR A 738 -20.08 8.34 0.72
C TYR A 738 -21.53 7.86 0.54
N ILE A 739 -21.91 7.61 -0.71
CA ILE A 739 -23.22 7.04 -1.01
C ILE A 739 -23.18 5.57 -0.65
N ASP A 740 -24.13 5.14 0.17
CA ASP A 740 -24.36 3.74 0.50
C ASP A 740 -25.30 3.13 -0.53
N THR A 741 -24.76 2.25 -1.37
CA THR A 741 -25.53 1.49 -2.35
C THR A 741 -25.44 0.02 -2.03
N LYS A 742 -26.49 -0.73 -2.34
CA LYS A 742 -26.40 -2.18 -2.35
C LYS A 742 -25.38 -2.63 -3.38
N ARG A 743 -24.68 -3.72 -3.12
CA ARG A 743 -23.68 -4.23 -4.03
C ARG A 743 -24.29 -4.63 -5.35
N GLY A 744 -23.61 -4.22 -6.44
CA GLY A 744 -24.09 -4.43 -7.79
C GLY A 744 -25.14 -3.43 -8.27
N GLU A 745 -25.76 -2.68 -7.35
CA GLU A 745 -26.67 -1.59 -7.71
C GLU A 745 -25.88 -0.38 -8.19
N ILE A 746 -26.20 0.11 -9.37
CA ILE A 746 -25.66 1.39 -9.83
C ILE A 746 -26.62 2.45 -9.28
N PRO A 747 -26.14 3.35 -8.42
CA PRO A 747 -27.01 4.34 -7.82
C PRO A 747 -27.56 5.27 -8.91
N ASP A 748 -28.84 5.53 -8.86
CA ASP A 748 -29.41 6.66 -9.61
C ASP A 748 -29.00 7.96 -8.90
N PHE A 749 -27.92 8.57 -9.36
CA PHE A 749 -27.44 9.82 -8.79
C PHE A 749 -28.42 10.99 -8.88
N LYS A 750 -29.52 10.84 -9.61
CA LYS A 750 -30.62 11.82 -9.69
C LYS A 750 -31.65 11.65 -8.57
N ASP A 751 -31.62 10.53 -7.85
CA ASP A 751 -32.52 10.32 -6.71
C ASP A 751 -32.10 11.26 -5.54
N PRO A 752 -32.95 12.16 -5.09
CA PRO A 752 -32.68 13.05 -3.98
C PRO A 752 -32.62 12.33 -2.63
N ASN A 753 -33.06 11.08 -2.54
CA ASN A 753 -33.14 10.29 -1.31
C ASN A 753 -31.99 9.27 -1.20
N LEU A 754 -30.95 9.41 -2.01
CA LEU A 754 -29.77 8.55 -1.89
C LEU A 754 -29.28 8.48 -0.46
N ASN A 755 -29.16 7.27 0.06
CA ASN A 755 -28.65 7.03 1.39
C ASN A 755 -27.15 7.40 1.46
N ARG A 756 -26.79 8.18 2.47
CA ARG A 756 -25.41 8.65 2.67
C ARG A 756 -24.91 8.24 4.04
N GLU A 757 -23.76 7.61 4.03
CA GLU A 757 -23.05 7.23 5.21
C GLU A 757 -21.97 8.26 5.56
N ASN A 758 -21.72 8.42 6.85
CA ASN A 758 -20.70 9.30 7.38
C ASN A 758 -19.72 8.49 8.23
N ALA A 759 -18.44 8.82 8.14
CA ALA A 759 -17.43 8.20 8.98
C ALA A 759 -16.43 9.24 9.50
N ILE A 760 -16.01 9.06 10.74
CA ILE A 760 -14.89 9.80 11.34
C ILE A 760 -13.80 8.79 11.65
N GLN A 761 -12.60 9.06 11.17
CA GLN A 761 -11.42 8.24 11.44
C GLN A 761 -10.35 9.07 12.11
N VAL A 762 -9.69 8.49 13.10
CA VAL A 762 -8.62 9.13 13.86
C VAL A 762 -7.38 8.23 13.77
N GLN A 763 -6.26 8.82 13.40
CA GLN A 763 -4.95 8.19 13.48
C GLN A 763 -4.11 8.94 14.47
N PHE A 764 -3.40 8.21 15.34
CA PHE A 764 -2.44 8.78 16.27
C PHE A 764 -1.16 7.95 16.24
N LEU A 765 -0.01 8.62 16.17
CA LEU A 765 1.32 8.02 16.12
C LEU A 765 2.22 8.71 17.13
N LEU A 766 2.77 7.97 18.08
CA LEU A 766 3.90 8.41 18.90
C LEU A 766 5.19 8.05 18.16
N LYS A 767 5.92 9.05 17.68
CA LYS A 767 7.16 8.84 16.95
C LYS A 767 8.19 8.15 17.85
N GLY A 768 8.82 7.10 17.31
CA GLY A 768 9.76 6.25 18.05
C GLY A 768 9.14 5.08 18.81
N MET A 769 7.87 5.16 19.20
CA MET A 769 7.20 4.07 19.93
C MET A 769 6.17 3.31 19.09
N GLY A 770 5.49 3.98 18.15
CA GLY A 770 4.45 3.42 17.32
C GLY A 770 3.14 4.21 17.37
N GLY A 771 2.09 3.73 16.70
CA GLY A 771 0.83 4.46 16.59
C GLY A 771 -0.34 3.58 16.18
N PHE A 772 -1.52 4.18 16.14
CA PHE A 772 -2.75 3.54 15.68
C PHE A 772 -3.37 4.31 14.50
N GLY A 773 -4.34 3.68 13.83
CA GLY A 773 -5.09 4.32 12.74
C GLY A 773 -4.48 4.12 11.36
N GLY A 774 -3.81 2.98 11.09
CA GLY A 774 -3.27 2.66 9.77
C GLY A 774 -4.30 2.65 8.63
N ARG A 775 -5.59 2.60 8.95
CA ARG A 775 -6.70 2.76 7.99
C ARG A 775 -6.67 4.12 7.27
N VAL A 776 -6.28 5.18 7.98
CA VAL A 776 -6.22 6.54 7.42
C VAL A 776 -5.21 6.64 6.30
N ASP A 777 -4.05 5.98 6.42
CA ASP A 777 -3.04 5.97 5.36
C ASP A 777 -3.58 5.32 4.06
N ASN A 778 -4.32 4.22 4.18
CA ASN A 778 -4.94 3.55 3.04
C ASN A 778 -6.00 4.46 2.38
N LEU A 779 -6.88 5.07 3.19
CA LEU A 779 -7.90 6.00 2.67
C LEU A 779 -7.28 7.20 1.96
N LEU A 780 -6.22 7.80 2.51
CA LEU A 780 -5.51 8.91 1.85
C LEU A 780 -4.87 8.46 0.54
N SER A 781 -4.28 7.27 0.48
CA SER A 781 -3.68 6.73 -0.73
C SER A 781 -4.70 6.40 -1.81
N ASP A 782 -5.89 5.94 -1.42
CA ASP A 782 -6.98 5.60 -2.33
C ASP A 782 -7.67 6.84 -2.90
N MET A 783 -7.92 7.86 -2.05
CA MET A 783 -8.70 9.03 -2.41
C MET A 783 -7.87 10.20 -2.94
N ILE A 784 -6.61 10.34 -2.53
CA ILE A 784 -5.74 11.44 -2.96
C ILE A 784 -4.76 10.95 -4.01
N ARG A 785 -5.02 11.28 -5.27
CA ARG A 785 -4.17 10.91 -6.39
C ARG A 785 -2.76 11.50 -6.25
N GLY A 786 -1.73 10.65 -6.28
CA GLY A 786 -0.33 11.06 -6.11
C GLY A 786 0.13 11.21 -4.66
N PHE A 787 -0.68 10.81 -3.68
CA PHE A 787 -0.32 10.88 -2.25
C PHE A 787 0.99 10.15 -1.93
N GLY A 788 1.23 9.00 -2.51
CA GLY A 788 2.47 8.23 -2.33
C GLY A 788 3.70 8.80 -3.05
N GLU A 789 3.53 9.81 -3.91
CA GLU A 789 4.60 10.41 -4.71
C GLU A 789 5.02 11.81 -4.23
N ARG A 790 4.38 12.34 -3.17
CA ARG A 790 4.57 13.70 -2.66
C ARG A 790 5.90 13.92 -1.91
#